data_872c20fa9231dcdf0809f1fe88c22342
#
_entry.id   872c20fa9231dcdf0809f1fe88c22342
#
_cell.length_a   1.000
_cell.length_b   1.000
_cell.length_c   1.000
_cell.angle_alpha   90.00
_cell.angle_beta   90.00
_cell.angle_gamma   90.00
#
_symmetry.space_group_name_H-M   'P 1'
#
loop_
_entity.id
_entity.type
_entity.pdbx_description
1 polymer ?
#
loop_
_entity_poly.entity_id
_entity_poly.type
_entity_poly.pdbx_seq_one_letter_code
_entity_poly.pdbx_strand_id
1 'polypeptide(L)'
;VRVVAILVARSGGDHLATTIAALAKQTRPVDVLIAVDNGSRGSARSQLEDARPAHILSTGGAVPLGEAVDMAARVVAASPTVDDCLWILGQDSAPQPTALEHLVGALEVSRSAVVVGPKQYDAQSFEAGSPGTILEFGQSLSPRGQTIPLVENELDQGQYDTMSDVLAVGANGMLVRESAWRTLGGFDTGLPVVDDALDFCVRVRLSGSLVQVVPAAVVMTHGDGVTALPRVERERDRRREFRQIRRAELYRRMVYARALAPLLIWLSLVPWAVVRLFGQMLAKRPGLVGGELSAALSVAFSLGSIGRSRARLRGQRRVSWASLSGVRLAATEVRRRRTLSREAARIRLHGEKRSLYFFAGGGAWTIVALSVISFAVLFPLVGATSIAGGALLPAGHSLAEMWSLVGYGWRPGSAGLIGPADPFTLILALLGSLTWWQPSFVLVVIWFVAIPLSGLGAWMLTARLTERFVIRAFAALSVGVAPTLLIALSDGRPGAVLTHIALPWLFLAGFRAARSWSASATTALLFAFVTACSPSLAPALLVVWVGSVLLTGRYVPRFLAIPIPAAILFGPLILTQLSLLNPLALLADPGPTVASPTTPAWQVVLGFPTPGLGGWLDVSSVAPLGLNIAAGIVVLAAVGVIAVLAIVGLFSPHPIRAQLALLVMLLGLVTAVGVSNIRFAFDGSVPTPAWSGSGLSLAWLALVIAATTGISVLRRFSVYPAMVGMLAVVVLAVPLTASFFIGRSVVVPGNDLVFPAYVSAQAAMNPDIRTIVLTAQPDGGVSASLERGLGPTLASSSTLVSTTSSASPALSVFGDIAGNLVSTSGSDGNNELRAMGVGFILLTSPQAETSGEITVEARDADARASAALFANPALQEVGVTSSGLLWRVPDVDSSVVAGLEPPALTEPLRSIIISTQALVLFLTVLLALPTGALAEARPRREIPGLEEDFEDFAPVDALGGDDDEPQN
;
A
#
# COMPACT_ATOMS: atom_id res chain seq x y z
N VAL A 1 8.62 -36.97 50.16
CA VAL A 1 8.35 -36.85 48.73
C VAL A 1 9.62 -37.15 47.95
N ARG A 2 9.58 -38.12 47.03
CA ARG A 2 10.70 -38.44 46.11
C ARG A 2 10.56 -37.59 44.85
N VAL A 3 11.65 -36.90 44.40
CA VAL A 3 11.64 -36.03 43.26
C VAL A 3 12.45 -36.64 42.13
N VAL A 4 11.80 -36.84 41.00
CA VAL A 4 12.42 -37.22 39.74
C VAL A 4 12.52 -35.98 38.83
N ALA A 5 13.74 -35.47 38.65
CA ALA A 5 13.96 -34.40 37.68
C ALA A 5 14.06 -34.95 36.27
N ILE A 6 13.28 -34.38 35.36
CA ILE A 6 13.29 -34.72 33.94
C ILE A 6 13.87 -33.52 33.18
N LEU A 7 15.12 -33.67 32.70
CA LEU A 7 15.82 -32.65 31.93
C LEU A 7 15.72 -32.99 30.44
N VAL A 8 15.00 -32.16 29.67
CA VAL A 8 14.83 -32.35 28.23
C VAL A 8 15.75 -31.37 27.48
N ALA A 9 16.65 -31.91 26.67
CA ALA A 9 17.59 -31.11 25.87
C ALA A 9 17.47 -31.44 24.38
N ARG A 10 17.56 -30.42 23.54
CA ARG A 10 17.55 -30.48 22.07
C ARG A 10 18.87 -30.00 21.48
N SER A 11 19.58 -29.12 22.17
CA SER A 11 20.89 -28.59 21.78
C SER A 11 21.82 -28.54 22.98
N GLY A 12 23.11 -28.72 22.75
CA GLY A 12 24.15 -28.48 23.75
C GLY A 12 24.59 -27.01 23.74
N GLY A 13 25.45 -26.64 24.70
CA GLY A 13 26.03 -25.31 24.81
C GLY A 13 25.96 -24.75 26.22
N ASP A 14 26.25 -23.46 26.39
CA ASP A 14 26.40 -22.80 27.68
C ASP A 14 25.13 -22.83 28.54
N HIS A 15 23.96 -22.70 27.90
CA HIS A 15 22.68 -22.74 28.61
C HIS A 15 22.43 -24.13 29.27
N LEU A 16 22.73 -25.23 28.57
CA LEU A 16 22.58 -26.56 29.12
C LEU A 16 23.61 -26.80 30.25
N ALA A 17 24.83 -26.35 30.06
CA ALA A 17 25.88 -26.44 31.10
C ALA A 17 25.47 -25.65 32.37
N THR A 18 24.91 -24.45 32.21
CA THR A 18 24.39 -23.63 33.30
C THR A 18 23.23 -24.31 34.02
N THR A 19 22.32 -24.94 33.29
CA THR A 19 21.18 -25.69 33.85
C THR A 19 21.66 -26.89 34.66
N ILE A 20 22.62 -27.67 34.15
CA ILE A 20 23.20 -28.81 34.85
C ILE A 20 23.90 -28.36 36.14
N ALA A 21 24.69 -27.28 36.07
CA ALA A 21 25.36 -26.70 37.25
C ALA A 21 24.36 -26.18 38.29
N ALA A 22 23.24 -25.58 37.86
CA ALA A 22 22.18 -25.12 38.74
C ALA A 22 21.44 -26.26 39.45
N LEU A 23 21.21 -27.40 38.75
CA LEU A 23 20.65 -28.62 39.33
C LEU A 23 21.57 -29.20 40.42
N ALA A 24 22.87 -29.23 40.19
CA ALA A 24 23.85 -29.73 41.15
C ALA A 24 23.96 -28.85 42.42
N LYS A 25 23.58 -27.59 42.36
CA LYS A 25 23.63 -26.60 43.46
C LYS A 25 22.35 -26.52 44.28
N GLN A 26 21.34 -27.36 44.04
CA GLN A 26 20.08 -27.33 44.80
C GLN A 26 20.32 -27.71 46.27
N THR A 27 19.76 -26.90 47.20
CA THR A 27 19.80 -27.17 48.66
C THR A 27 19.10 -28.47 49.00
N ARG A 28 18.00 -28.79 48.29
CA ARG A 28 17.40 -30.09 48.25
C ARG A 28 17.81 -30.81 46.96
N PRO A 29 18.68 -31.82 47.02
CA PRO A 29 19.09 -32.55 45.84
C PRO A 29 17.92 -33.34 45.24
N VAL A 30 17.96 -33.53 43.91
CA VAL A 30 17.01 -34.41 43.23
C VAL A 30 17.31 -35.90 43.59
N ASP A 31 16.28 -36.72 43.80
CA ASP A 31 16.46 -38.14 44.14
C ASP A 31 16.85 -38.96 42.92
N VAL A 32 16.30 -38.59 41.73
CA VAL A 32 16.62 -39.24 40.46
C VAL A 32 16.67 -38.16 39.35
N LEU A 33 17.72 -38.15 38.55
CA LEU A 33 17.80 -37.34 37.35
C LEU A 33 17.64 -38.25 36.12
N ILE A 34 16.68 -37.93 35.27
CA ILE A 34 16.51 -38.56 33.95
C ILE A 34 16.74 -37.49 32.89
N ALA A 35 17.71 -37.73 32.01
CA ALA A 35 18.00 -36.89 30.89
C ALA A 35 17.33 -37.41 29.61
N VAL A 36 16.69 -36.51 28.86
CA VAL A 36 16.08 -36.85 27.57
C VAL A 36 16.78 -36.06 26.47
N ASP A 37 17.53 -36.78 25.65
CA ASP A 37 18.09 -36.27 24.41
C ASP A 37 17.01 -36.24 23.33
N ASN A 38 16.42 -35.07 23.10
CA ASN A 38 15.28 -34.87 22.21
C ASN A 38 15.72 -34.58 20.76
N GLY A 39 16.39 -35.55 20.13
CA GLY A 39 16.84 -35.47 18.75
C GLY A 39 17.95 -34.44 18.56
N SER A 40 18.88 -34.37 19.50
CA SER A 40 19.95 -33.35 19.47
C SER A 40 20.91 -33.53 18.30
N ARG A 41 21.49 -32.40 17.89
CA ARG A 41 22.61 -32.31 16.95
C ARG A 41 23.77 -31.63 17.65
N GLY A 42 24.87 -32.33 17.87
CA GLY A 42 26.08 -31.75 18.49
C GLY A 42 26.35 -32.23 19.91
N SER A 43 26.85 -31.34 20.79
CA SER A 43 27.42 -31.66 22.12
C SER A 43 26.40 -31.92 23.23
N ALA A 44 25.08 -31.88 22.97
CA ALA A 44 24.07 -32.03 24.04
C ALA A 44 24.22 -33.38 24.75
N ARG A 45 24.40 -34.45 24.01
CA ARG A 45 24.47 -35.79 24.59
C ARG A 45 25.67 -35.95 25.53
N SER A 46 26.88 -35.47 25.14
CA SER A 46 28.06 -35.52 26.00
C SER A 46 27.87 -34.70 27.29
N GLN A 47 27.28 -33.51 27.19
CA GLN A 47 26.96 -32.69 28.36
C GLN A 47 25.92 -33.34 29.28
N LEU A 48 24.93 -34.07 28.74
CA LEU A 48 23.96 -34.84 29.52
C LEU A 48 24.63 -36.03 30.19
N GLU A 49 25.62 -36.68 29.57
CA GLU A 49 26.41 -37.76 30.15
C GLU A 49 27.30 -37.27 31.32
N ASP A 50 27.86 -36.09 31.19
CA ASP A 50 28.64 -35.42 32.24
C ASP A 50 27.81 -35.10 33.49
N ALA A 51 26.49 -34.85 33.35
CA ALA A 51 25.57 -34.68 34.49
C ALA A 51 25.29 -35.98 35.26
N ARG A 52 25.77 -37.12 34.82
CA ARG A 52 25.60 -38.45 35.43
C ARG A 52 24.14 -38.77 35.80
N PRO A 53 23.18 -38.66 34.89
CA PRO A 53 21.81 -39.00 35.18
C PRO A 53 21.62 -40.53 35.40
N ALA A 54 20.57 -40.91 36.13
CA ALA A 54 20.24 -42.30 36.33
C ALA A 54 19.86 -42.99 34.99
N HIS A 55 19.25 -42.29 34.09
CA HIS A 55 18.88 -42.77 32.76
C HIS A 55 19.08 -41.65 31.72
N ILE A 56 19.58 -42.00 30.53
CA ILE A 56 19.60 -41.15 29.35
C ILE A 56 18.71 -41.80 28.29
N LEU A 57 17.68 -41.09 27.91
CA LEU A 57 16.74 -41.53 26.89
C LEU A 57 16.96 -40.70 25.63
N SER A 58 17.01 -41.31 24.46
CA SER A 58 17.15 -40.61 23.18
C SER A 58 15.91 -40.83 22.33
N THR A 59 15.40 -39.75 21.73
CA THR A 59 14.33 -39.83 20.75
C THR A 59 14.93 -39.88 19.33
N GLY A 60 14.29 -40.63 18.41
CA GLY A 60 14.75 -40.73 17.02
C GLY A 60 14.66 -39.44 16.20
N GLY A 61 14.15 -38.36 16.79
CA GLY A 61 13.98 -37.02 16.25
C GLY A 61 13.34 -36.11 17.29
N ALA A 62 13.22 -34.81 16.98
CA ALA A 62 12.60 -33.86 17.90
C ALA A 62 11.12 -34.14 18.10
N VAL A 63 10.73 -34.57 19.29
CA VAL A 63 9.33 -34.84 19.72
C VAL A 63 8.81 -33.70 20.58
N PRO A 64 7.47 -33.57 20.75
CA PRO A 64 6.86 -32.64 21.71
C PRO A 64 7.34 -32.89 23.14
N LEU A 65 7.40 -31.80 23.95
CA LEU A 65 7.83 -31.89 25.35
C LEU A 65 7.05 -32.96 26.13
N GLY A 66 5.74 -33.00 25.99
CA GLY A 66 4.90 -33.98 26.70
C GLY A 66 5.25 -35.43 26.38
N GLU A 67 5.62 -35.75 25.14
CA GLU A 67 6.03 -37.09 24.73
C GLU A 67 7.40 -37.46 25.31
N ALA A 68 8.34 -36.49 25.35
CA ALA A 68 9.63 -36.68 25.99
C ALA A 68 9.50 -36.91 27.50
N VAL A 69 8.64 -36.13 28.17
CA VAL A 69 8.34 -36.33 29.61
C VAL A 69 7.62 -37.61 29.87
N ASP A 70 6.64 -38.02 29.05
CA ASP A 70 5.94 -39.32 29.19
C ASP A 70 6.89 -40.51 29.03
N MET A 71 7.87 -40.41 28.11
CA MET A 71 8.88 -41.41 27.94
C MET A 71 9.75 -41.58 29.21
N ALA A 72 10.17 -40.45 29.79
CA ALA A 72 10.92 -40.42 31.03
C ALA A 72 10.08 -40.95 32.23
N ALA A 73 8.83 -40.52 32.34
CA ALA A 73 7.91 -40.95 33.41
C ALA A 73 7.59 -42.45 33.39
N ARG A 74 7.66 -43.14 32.23
CA ARG A 74 7.49 -44.60 32.12
C ARG A 74 8.65 -45.41 32.66
N VAL A 75 9.86 -44.83 32.64
CA VAL A 75 11.08 -45.48 33.15
C VAL A 75 11.11 -45.43 34.67
N VAL A 76 10.41 -44.43 35.27
CA VAL A 76 10.30 -44.33 36.73
C VAL A 76 9.34 -45.42 37.24
N ALA A 77 9.89 -46.40 37.91
CA ALA A 77 9.05 -47.38 38.61
C ALA A 77 8.28 -46.69 39.74
N ALA A 78 6.94 -46.79 39.74
CA ALA A 78 6.13 -46.25 40.83
C ALA A 78 6.53 -46.91 42.14
N SER A 79 6.89 -46.16 43.16
CA SER A 79 7.11 -46.65 44.52
C SER A 79 5.76 -46.73 45.23
N PRO A 80 5.30 -47.89 45.68
CA PRO A 80 3.98 -48.00 46.26
C PRO A 80 3.82 -47.27 47.62
N THR A 81 4.90 -46.79 48.19
CA THR A 81 4.93 -46.18 49.53
C THR A 81 5.28 -44.71 49.60
N VAL A 82 5.73 -44.11 48.50
CA VAL A 82 6.17 -42.70 48.46
C VAL A 82 5.47 -41.95 47.30
N ASP A 83 4.99 -40.74 47.59
CA ASP A 83 4.40 -39.82 46.61
C ASP A 83 5.51 -39.26 45.71
N ASP A 84 5.73 -39.90 44.57
CA ASP A 84 6.74 -39.44 43.60
C ASP A 84 6.26 -38.12 42.91
N CYS A 85 7.20 -37.19 42.68
CA CYS A 85 6.97 -35.95 41.97
C CYS A 85 7.90 -35.84 40.73
N LEU A 86 7.36 -35.40 39.62
CA LEU A 86 8.10 -35.11 38.39
C LEU A 86 8.42 -33.61 38.34
N TRP A 87 9.69 -33.29 38.27
CA TRP A 87 10.17 -31.89 38.08
C TRP A 87 10.61 -31.71 36.63
N ILE A 88 9.88 -30.90 35.86
CA ILE A 88 10.07 -30.76 34.42
C ILE A 88 10.96 -29.54 34.14
N LEU A 89 12.11 -29.77 33.44
CA LEU A 89 13.11 -28.78 33.13
C LEU A 89 13.53 -28.88 31.67
N GLY A 90 13.76 -27.73 31.07
CA GLY A 90 14.35 -27.59 29.73
C GLY A 90 15.87 -27.36 29.82
N GLN A 91 16.54 -27.43 28.69
CA GLN A 91 17.99 -27.19 28.56
C GLN A 91 18.45 -25.80 29.03
N ASP A 92 17.53 -24.83 29.08
CA ASP A 92 17.74 -23.42 29.42
C ASP A 92 17.11 -23.01 30.76
N SER A 93 16.78 -24.00 31.60
CA SER A 93 16.08 -23.81 32.88
C SER A 93 17.10 -23.83 34.02
N ALA A 94 17.58 -22.69 34.44
CA ALA A 94 18.52 -22.60 35.57
C ALA A 94 17.80 -22.24 36.88
N PRO A 95 17.43 -23.25 37.74
CA PRO A 95 16.76 -22.98 39.00
C PRO A 95 17.72 -22.35 40.01
N GLN A 96 17.23 -21.41 40.84
CA GLN A 96 17.99 -20.93 42.01
C GLN A 96 18.19 -22.05 43.03
N PRO A 97 19.24 -22.00 43.89
CA PRO A 97 19.59 -23.08 44.79
C PRO A 97 18.45 -23.58 45.70
N THR A 98 17.55 -22.73 46.12
CA THR A 98 16.43 -23.05 47.03
C THR A 98 15.12 -23.36 46.25
N ALA A 99 15.14 -23.36 44.92
CA ALA A 99 13.90 -23.45 44.10
C ALA A 99 13.16 -24.76 44.33
N LEU A 100 13.86 -25.90 44.30
CA LEU A 100 13.23 -27.21 44.53
C LEU A 100 12.72 -27.38 45.97
N GLU A 101 13.45 -26.91 46.96
CA GLU A 101 13.05 -26.90 48.36
C GLU A 101 11.70 -26.22 48.60
N HIS A 102 11.55 -25.00 48.01
CA HIS A 102 10.29 -24.25 48.12
C HIS A 102 9.14 -24.94 47.37
N LEU A 103 9.39 -25.51 46.17
CA LEU A 103 8.37 -26.24 45.41
C LEU A 103 7.88 -27.49 46.17
N VAL A 104 8.79 -28.26 46.73
CA VAL A 104 8.43 -29.46 47.52
C VAL A 104 7.69 -29.06 48.78
N GLY A 105 8.20 -28.06 49.50
CA GLY A 105 7.53 -27.55 50.74
C GLY A 105 6.09 -27.11 50.47
N ALA A 106 5.83 -26.46 49.33
CA ALA A 106 4.47 -26.06 48.95
C ALA A 106 3.54 -27.26 48.72
N LEU A 107 4.03 -28.34 48.05
CA LEU A 107 3.27 -29.59 47.89
C LEU A 107 3.05 -30.37 49.18
N GLU A 108 3.96 -30.29 50.16
CA GLU A 108 3.84 -30.96 51.44
C GLU A 108 2.82 -30.24 52.34
N VAL A 109 2.82 -28.89 52.33
CA VAL A 109 1.86 -28.06 53.06
C VAL A 109 0.44 -28.21 52.48
N SER A 110 0.28 -28.24 51.16
CA SER A 110 -1.01 -28.31 50.50
C SER A 110 -1.24 -29.70 49.86
N ARG A 111 -1.90 -30.61 50.59
CA ARG A 111 -2.21 -31.93 50.06
C ARG A 111 -3.15 -31.94 48.84
N SER A 112 -3.95 -30.90 48.67
CA SER A 112 -4.85 -30.71 47.51
C SER A 112 -4.16 -30.15 46.28
N ALA A 113 -2.98 -29.54 46.44
CA ALA A 113 -2.14 -29.12 45.31
C ALA A 113 -1.42 -30.33 44.72
N VAL A 114 -1.58 -30.53 43.41
CA VAL A 114 -0.88 -31.60 42.66
C VAL A 114 0.07 -31.06 41.62
N VAL A 115 0.00 -29.76 41.34
CA VAL A 115 0.92 -29.01 40.47
C VAL A 115 1.34 -27.73 41.13
N VAL A 116 2.65 -27.46 41.18
CA VAL A 116 3.20 -26.18 41.61
C VAL A 116 4.18 -25.67 40.57
N GLY A 117 4.22 -24.35 40.40
CA GLY A 117 5.10 -23.68 39.44
C GLY A 117 5.93 -22.56 40.03
N PRO A 118 7.17 -22.33 39.57
CA PRO A 118 8.06 -21.30 40.04
C PRO A 118 7.73 -19.94 39.40
N LYS A 119 8.35 -18.87 39.93
CA LYS A 119 8.51 -17.58 39.28
C LYS A 119 9.60 -17.73 38.20
N GLN A 120 9.28 -17.46 36.95
CA GLN A 120 10.24 -17.55 35.84
C GLN A 120 10.87 -16.18 35.57
N TYR A 121 12.19 -16.09 35.66
CA TYR A 121 12.94 -14.85 35.39
C TYR A 121 13.66 -14.91 34.06
N ASP A 122 13.84 -13.73 33.47
CA ASP A 122 14.70 -13.54 32.30
C ASP A 122 16.16 -13.61 32.72
N ALA A 123 16.87 -14.65 32.28
CA ALA A 123 18.27 -14.85 32.61
C ALA A 123 19.13 -13.66 32.15
N GLN A 124 18.87 -13.08 30.98
CA GLN A 124 19.64 -11.94 30.47
C GLN A 124 19.50 -10.67 31.34
N SER A 125 18.29 -10.41 31.85
CA SER A 125 18.08 -9.25 32.73
C SER A 125 18.74 -9.42 34.08
N PHE A 126 18.83 -10.64 34.58
CA PHE A 126 19.44 -10.97 35.85
C PHE A 126 20.99 -10.89 35.80
N GLU A 127 21.59 -11.37 34.71
CA GLU A 127 23.04 -11.28 34.46
C GLU A 127 23.54 -9.85 34.34
N ALA A 128 22.71 -8.94 33.85
CA ALA A 128 23.02 -7.50 33.73
C ALA A 128 22.98 -6.71 35.06
N GLY A 129 22.76 -7.38 36.22
CA GLY A 129 22.69 -6.72 37.52
C GLY A 129 21.44 -5.87 37.74
N SER A 130 20.45 -5.96 36.87
CA SER A 130 19.15 -5.30 36.99
C SER A 130 18.22 -6.08 37.94
N PRO A 131 17.25 -5.45 38.62
CA PRO A 131 16.22 -6.18 39.36
C PRO A 131 15.55 -7.19 38.43
N GLY A 132 15.39 -8.45 38.87
CA GLY A 132 14.91 -9.57 38.03
C GLY A 132 13.60 -9.24 37.33
N THR A 133 13.55 -9.47 36.03
CA THR A 133 12.31 -9.31 35.24
C THR A 133 11.56 -10.64 35.23
N ILE A 134 10.33 -10.64 35.73
CA ILE A 134 9.44 -11.80 35.70
C ILE A 134 8.99 -12.00 34.26
N LEU A 135 9.36 -13.12 33.64
CA LEU A 135 8.87 -13.52 32.31
C LEU A 135 7.46 -14.10 32.39
N GLU A 136 7.23 -14.95 33.36
CA GLU A 136 5.95 -15.60 33.58
C GLU A 136 5.76 -15.97 35.05
N PHE A 137 4.59 -15.66 35.60
CA PHE A 137 4.19 -16.12 36.91
C PHE A 137 2.70 -16.36 36.98
N GLY A 138 2.31 -17.61 36.67
CA GLY A 138 0.94 -18.05 36.58
C GLY A 138 0.22 -17.65 35.27
N GLN A 139 -0.71 -18.48 34.86
CA GLN A 139 -1.52 -18.32 33.66
C GLN A 139 -3.01 -18.41 33.96
N SER A 140 -3.81 -17.72 33.18
CA SER A 140 -5.27 -17.75 33.23
C SER A 140 -5.90 -17.79 31.85
N LEU A 141 -7.21 -17.97 31.79
CA LEU A 141 -7.99 -17.96 30.56
C LEU A 141 -8.96 -16.77 30.52
N SER A 142 -8.99 -16.11 29.39
CA SER A 142 -10.04 -15.14 29.10
C SER A 142 -11.41 -15.85 28.93
N PRO A 143 -12.53 -15.11 28.99
CA PRO A 143 -13.86 -15.69 28.69
C PRO A 143 -13.95 -16.30 27.28
N ARG A 144 -13.10 -15.84 26.36
CA ARG A 144 -13.03 -16.34 24.96
C ARG A 144 -12.01 -17.47 24.77
N GLY A 145 -11.38 -17.95 25.85
CA GLY A 145 -10.41 -19.05 25.82
C GLY A 145 -9.01 -18.67 25.36
N GLN A 146 -8.65 -17.37 25.36
CA GLN A 146 -7.25 -16.95 25.14
C GLN A 146 -6.45 -17.15 26.41
N THR A 147 -5.25 -17.68 26.30
CA THR A 147 -4.27 -17.73 27.38
C THR A 147 -3.81 -16.31 27.71
N ILE A 148 -3.80 -15.99 28.98
CA ILE A 148 -3.34 -14.70 29.49
C ILE A 148 -2.39 -14.99 30.65
N PRO A 149 -1.10 -14.65 30.54
CA PRO A 149 -0.21 -14.67 31.68
C PRO A 149 -0.72 -13.69 32.75
N LEU A 150 -0.68 -14.10 34.00
CA LEU A 150 -1.09 -13.24 35.11
C LEU A 150 -0.07 -12.12 35.33
N VAL A 151 1.23 -12.48 35.24
CA VAL A 151 2.37 -11.55 35.26
C VAL A 151 3.25 -11.86 34.09
N GLU A 152 3.64 -10.84 33.31
CA GLU A 152 4.49 -11.00 32.12
C GLU A 152 5.34 -9.75 31.90
N ASN A 153 6.67 -9.93 31.81
CA ASN A 153 7.64 -8.87 31.54
C ASN A 153 7.55 -7.68 32.53
N GLU A 154 7.43 -7.96 33.81
CA GLU A 154 7.38 -6.98 34.89
C GLU A 154 8.59 -7.12 35.81
N LEU A 155 9.10 -6.00 36.33
CA LEU A 155 10.14 -6.01 37.35
C LEU A 155 9.59 -6.60 38.66
N ASP A 156 10.32 -7.51 39.26
CA ASP A 156 9.94 -8.07 40.57
C ASP A 156 10.29 -7.11 41.69
N GLN A 157 9.28 -6.58 42.35
CA GLN A 157 9.37 -5.71 43.53
C GLN A 157 8.67 -6.35 44.75
N GLY A 158 8.42 -7.67 44.69
CA GLY A 158 7.68 -8.39 45.74
C GLY A 158 6.16 -8.26 45.66
N GLN A 159 5.66 -7.52 44.68
CA GLN A 159 4.21 -7.23 44.52
C GLN A 159 3.33 -8.46 44.29
N TYR A 160 3.93 -9.60 43.95
CA TYR A 160 3.23 -10.85 43.69
C TYR A 160 3.51 -11.97 44.71
N ASP A 161 4.18 -11.67 45.83
CA ASP A 161 4.62 -12.69 46.77
C ASP A 161 3.46 -13.31 47.57
N THR A 162 2.29 -12.69 47.56
CA THR A 162 1.06 -13.23 48.19
C THR A 162 0.24 -14.09 47.23
N MET A 163 0.61 -14.20 45.94
CA MET A 163 -0.13 -14.99 44.95
C MET A 163 0.18 -16.48 45.10
N SER A 164 -0.84 -17.29 45.22
CA SER A 164 -0.69 -18.75 45.37
C SER A 164 -1.62 -19.53 44.45
N ASP A 165 -2.91 -19.27 44.45
CA ASP A 165 -3.92 -20.03 43.69
C ASP A 165 -4.09 -19.50 42.27
N VAL A 166 -3.79 -20.34 41.26
CA VAL A 166 -3.81 -19.96 39.82
C VAL A 166 -4.49 -21.02 38.99
N LEU A 167 -4.98 -20.66 37.80
CA LEU A 167 -5.55 -21.62 36.84
C LEU A 167 -4.50 -22.60 36.31
N ALA A 168 -3.32 -22.06 35.95
CA ALA A 168 -2.25 -22.83 35.34
C ALA A 168 -0.88 -22.19 35.59
N VAL A 169 0.16 -23.01 35.39
CA VAL A 169 1.58 -22.60 35.40
C VAL A 169 2.23 -23.10 34.11
N GLY A 170 3.32 -22.44 33.70
CA GLY A 170 4.12 -22.88 32.55
C GLY A 170 4.85 -24.21 32.80
N ALA A 171 5.26 -24.88 31.76
CA ALA A 171 5.95 -26.16 31.86
C ALA A 171 7.37 -26.06 32.47
N ASN A 172 8.01 -24.90 32.33
CA ASN A 172 9.39 -24.69 32.80
C ASN A 172 9.47 -24.63 34.31
N GLY A 173 10.20 -25.57 34.92
CA GLY A 173 10.34 -25.68 36.38
C GLY A 173 9.08 -26.20 37.09
N MET A 174 8.06 -26.70 36.37
CA MET A 174 6.84 -27.22 36.95
C MET A 174 7.14 -28.52 37.72
N LEU A 175 6.67 -28.61 38.99
CA LEU A 175 6.67 -29.79 39.79
C LEU A 175 5.27 -30.37 39.86
N VAL A 176 5.09 -31.65 39.48
CA VAL A 176 3.78 -32.31 39.41
C VAL A 176 3.84 -33.69 40.13
N ARG A 177 2.79 -34.03 40.90
CA ARG A 177 2.67 -35.39 41.48
C ARG A 177 2.55 -36.39 40.36
N GLU A 178 3.35 -37.42 40.39
CA GLU A 178 3.42 -38.47 39.38
C GLU A 178 2.07 -39.22 39.20
N SER A 179 1.37 -39.44 40.30
CA SER A 179 0.03 -40.03 40.31
C SER A 179 -0.98 -39.23 39.48
N ALA A 180 -0.92 -37.89 39.56
CA ALA A 180 -1.76 -36.97 38.74
C ALA A 180 -1.34 -37.01 37.28
N TRP A 181 -0.01 -37.01 36.99
CA TRP A 181 0.52 -37.11 35.65
C TRP A 181 -0.01 -38.36 34.93
N ARG A 182 0.09 -39.53 35.57
CA ARG A 182 -0.40 -40.81 35.02
C ARG A 182 -1.91 -40.84 34.86
N THR A 183 -2.66 -40.42 35.87
CA THR A 183 -4.12 -40.47 35.86
C THR A 183 -4.71 -39.60 34.78
N LEU A 184 -4.10 -38.42 34.57
CA LEU A 184 -4.54 -37.46 33.57
C LEU A 184 -3.88 -37.67 32.20
N GLY A 185 -2.89 -38.58 32.08
CA GLY A 185 -2.23 -38.98 30.83
C GLY A 185 -1.36 -37.89 30.23
N GLY A 186 -0.63 -37.16 31.07
CA GLY A 186 0.37 -36.19 30.65
C GLY A 186 -0.16 -35.00 29.83
N PHE A 187 0.71 -34.34 29.03
CA PHE A 187 0.32 -33.26 28.13
C PHE A 187 -0.47 -33.77 26.92
N ASP A 188 -1.27 -32.90 26.32
CA ASP A 188 -2.04 -33.26 25.13
C ASP A 188 -1.12 -33.19 23.89
N THR A 189 -0.94 -34.31 23.21
CA THR A 189 -0.13 -34.39 21.97
C THR A 189 -0.66 -33.52 20.82
N GLY A 190 -1.91 -33.06 20.88
CA GLY A 190 -2.48 -32.10 19.95
C GLY A 190 -2.00 -30.67 20.16
N LEU A 191 -1.36 -30.37 21.29
CA LEU A 191 -0.84 -29.08 21.73
C LEU A 191 0.68 -29.13 21.96
N PRO A 192 1.50 -29.26 20.93
CA PRO A 192 2.95 -29.32 21.13
C PRO A 192 3.51 -27.95 21.55
N VAL A 193 4.12 -27.90 22.74
CA VAL A 193 4.86 -26.74 23.31
C VAL A 193 4.02 -25.52 23.68
N VAL A 194 2.88 -25.27 23.01
CA VAL A 194 2.02 -24.10 23.29
C VAL A 194 0.77 -24.57 23.99
N ASP A 195 0.49 -23.99 25.16
CA ASP A 195 -0.70 -24.27 25.96
C ASP A 195 -0.84 -25.72 26.42
N ASP A 196 0.18 -26.56 26.28
CA ASP A 196 0.20 -27.94 26.74
C ASP A 196 0.15 -28.04 28.27
N ALA A 197 1.01 -27.28 28.96
CA ALA A 197 0.99 -27.17 30.42
C ALA A 197 -0.32 -26.54 30.93
N LEU A 198 -0.81 -25.47 30.23
CA LEU A 198 -2.11 -24.89 30.57
C LEU A 198 -3.25 -25.90 30.47
N ASP A 199 -3.31 -26.66 29.37
CA ASP A 199 -4.35 -27.70 29.21
C ASP A 199 -4.27 -28.75 30.31
N PHE A 200 -3.07 -29.19 30.66
CA PHE A 200 -2.84 -30.14 31.75
C PHE A 200 -3.36 -29.56 33.07
N CYS A 201 -2.99 -28.34 33.43
CA CYS A 201 -3.46 -27.67 34.65
C CYS A 201 -4.99 -27.47 34.66
N VAL A 202 -5.62 -27.15 33.52
CA VAL A 202 -7.09 -27.10 33.40
C VAL A 202 -7.72 -28.48 33.69
N ARG A 203 -7.12 -29.57 33.20
CA ARG A 203 -7.60 -30.94 33.51
C ARG A 203 -7.40 -31.30 35.00
N VAL A 204 -6.28 -30.89 35.59
CA VAL A 204 -6.02 -31.01 37.03
C VAL A 204 -7.13 -30.32 37.83
N ARG A 205 -7.43 -29.06 37.49
CA ARG A 205 -8.49 -28.31 38.13
C ARG A 205 -9.88 -28.94 37.97
N LEU A 206 -10.17 -29.45 36.77
CA LEU A 206 -11.43 -30.10 36.47
C LEU A 206 -11.54 -31.50 37.15
N SER A 207 -10.42 -32.09 37.56
CA SER A 207 -10.42 -33.29 38.41
C SER A 207 -10.69 -33.01 39.88
N GLY A 208 -10.70 -31.74 40.30
CA GLY A 208 -10.96 -31.29 41.67
C GLY A 208 -9.67 -30.97 42.47
N SER A 209 -8.50 -31.02 41.84
CA SER A 209 -7.20 -30.74 42.49
C SER A 209 -6.79 -29.28 42.28
N LEU A 210 -5.82 -28.79 43.04
CA LEU A 210 -5.34 -27.41 42.97
C LEU A 210 -4.03 -27.30 42.17
N VAL A 211 -3.83 -26.11 41.58
CA VAL A 211 -2.60 -25.66 40.93
C VAL A 211 -2.14 -24.40 41.63
N GLN A 212 -0.89 -24.37 42.10
CA GLN A 212 -0.35 -23.22 42.84
C GLN A 212 0.91 -22.67 42.21
N VAL A 213 1.16 -21.39 42.39
CA VAL A 213 2.47 -20.76 42.14
C VAL A 213 3.20 -20.58 43.47
N VAL A 214 4.51 -20.68 43.42
CA VAL A 214 5.38 -20.56 44.60
C VAL A 214 6.31 -19.36 44.40
N PRO A 215 6.03 -18.22 45.01
CA PRO A 215 6.79 -16.98 44.79
C PRO A 215 8.29 -17.09 45.13
N ALA A 216 8.59 -17.88 46.20
CA ALA A 216 9.97 -18.08 46.62
C ALA A 216 10.79 -19.04 45.76
N ALA A 217 10.13 -19.81 44.89
CA ALA A 217 10.81 -20.69 43.94
C ALA A 217 11.08 -19.90 42.63
N VAL A 218 12.34 -19.72 42.26
CA VAL A 218 12.76 -18.97 41.08
C VAL A 218 13.50 -19.86 40.09
N VAL A 219 13.14 -19.80 38.83
CA VAL A 219 13.82 -20.47 37.71
C VAL A 219 14.15 -19.43 36.65
N MET A 220 15.44 -19.32 36.29
CA MET A 220 15.91 -18.45 35.21
C MET A 220 15.78 -19.19 33.87
N THR A 221 15.37 -18.48 32.79
CA THR A 221 15.27 -19.06 31.46
C THR A 221 15.83 -18.13 30.38
N HIS A 222 16.47 -18.70 29.36
CA HIS A 222 16.95 -17.98 28.19
C HIS A 222 15.94 -18.03 27.01
N GLY A 223 14.99 -18.95 27.04
CA GLY A 223 13.95 -19.10 26.01
C GLY A 223 14.40 -19.84 24.76
N ASP A 224 15.06 -20.96 24.93
CA ASP A 224 15.58 -21.83 23.83
C ASP A 224 14.48 -22.64 23.11
N GLY A 225 13.25 -22.62 23.60
CA GLY A 225 12.13 -23.21 22.91
C GLY A 225 11.87 -24.69 23.14
N VAL A 226 12.29 -25.25 24.27
CA VAL A 226 12.04 -26.63 24.69
C VAL A 226 10.80 -26.72 25.58
N THR A 227 10.71 -25.91 26.62
CA THR A 227 9.61 -25.86 27.59
C THR A 227 8.57 -24.78 27.27
N ALA A 228 8.93 -23.81 26.43
CA ALA A 228 8.08 -22.75 25.91
C ALA A 228 8.45 -22.45 24.45
N LEU A 229 7.77 -21.48 23.84
CA LEU A 229 8.18 -20.98 22.52
C LEU A 229 9.56 -20.31 22.58
N PRO A 230 10.41 -20.49 21.54
CA PRO A 230 11.71 -19.84 21.51
C PRO A 230 11.57 -18.31 21.48
N ARG A 231 12.56 -17.63 22.05
CA ARG A 231 12.64 -16.16 22.02
C ARG A 231 12.69 -15.67 20.56
N VAL A 232 11.83 -14.74 20.22
CA VAL A 232 11.66 -14.26 18.84
C VAL A 232 12.62 -13.12 18.54
N GLU A 233 13.65 -13.39 17.76
CA GLU A 233 14.58 -12.38 17.27
C GLU A 233 14.22 -11.89 15.87
N ARG A 234 13.68 -12.77 15.02
CA ARG A 234 13.41 -12.49 13.62
C ARG A 234 11.90 -12.42 13.31
N GLU A 235 11.53 -11.63 12.32
CA GLU A 235 10.13 -11.50 11.87
C GLU A 235 9.51 -12.84 11.39
N ARG A 236 10.34 -13.74 10.81
CA ARG A 236 9.87 -15.09 10.40
C ARG A 236 9.47 -15.95 11.60
N ASP A 237 10.21 -15.85 12.69
CA ASP A 237 9.95 -16.61 13.91
C ASP A 237 8.68 -16.10 14.58
N ARG A 238 8.44 -14.78 14.58
CA ARG A 238 7.19 -14.17 15.05
C ARG A 238 5.96 -14.65 14.29
N ARG A 239 6.06 -14.86 12.97
CA ARG A 239 4.95 -15.43 12.17
C ARG A 239 4.70 -16.89 12.50
N ARG A 240 5.77 -17.66 12.77
CA ARG A 240 5.69 -19.05 13.20
C ARG A 240 5.07 -19.15 14.60
N GLU A 241 5.54 -18.35 15.54
CA GLU A 241 5.01 -18.20 16.89
C GLU A 241 3.51 -17.88 16.87
N PHE A 242 3.12 -16.83 16.16
CA PHE A 242 1.71 -16.45 16.03
C PHE A 242 0.83 -17.60 15.50
N ARG A 243 1.31 -18.33 14.48
CA ARG A 243 0.58 -19.47 13.92
C ARG A 243 0.40 -20.58 14.95
N GLN A 244 1.43 -20.87 15.75
CA GLN A 244 1.38 -21.91 16.79
C GLN A 244 0.42 -21.51 17.91
N ILE A 245 0.51 -20.30 18.44
CA ILE A 245 -0.41 -19.78 19.46
C ILE A 245 -1.85 -19.80 18.95
N ARG A 246 -2.06 -19.37 17.71
CA ARG A 246 -3.40 -19.33 17.12
C ARG A 246 -3.99 -20.71 16.92
N ARG A 247 -3.17 -21.68 16.47
CA ARG A 247 -3.57 -23.08 16.34
C ARG A 247 -3.95 -23.67 17.70
N ALA A 248 -3.14 -23.45 18.73
CA ALA A 248 -3.41 -23.94 20.08
C ALA A 248 -4.72 -23.35 20.65
N GLU A 249 -4.94 -22.05 20.46
CA GLU A 249 -6.19 -21.37 20.88
C GLU A 249 -7.43 -21.98 20.20
N LEU A 250 -7.40 -22.15 18.87
CA LEU A 250 -8.51 -22.73 18.10
C LEU A 250 -8.75 -24.19 18.48
N TYR A 251 -7.67 -24.98 18.65
CA TYR A 251 -7.76 -26.38 19.07
C TYR A 251 -8.42 -26.51 20.43
N ARG A 252 -7.93 -25.78 21.46
CA ARG A 252 -8.54 -25.80 22.81
C ARG A 252 -9.99 -25.31 22.79
N ARG A 253 -10.31 -24.33 21.98
CA ARG A 253 -11.69 -23.85 21.81
C ARG A 253 -12.61 -24.96 21.33
N MET A 254 -12.14 -25.83 20.43
CA MET A 254 -12.86 -27.01 19.97
C MET A 254 -12.97 -28.08 21.07
N VAL A 255 -11.88 -28.34 21.83
CA VAL A 255 -11.82 -29.33 22.88
C VAL A 255 -12.74 -28.96 24.06
N TYR A 256 -12.75 -27.69 24.49
CA TYR A 256 -13.51 -27.23 25.65
C TYR A 256 -14.97 -26.88 25.33
N ALA A 257 -15.38 -26.92 24.09
CA ALA A 257 -16.74 -26.58 23.68
C ALA A 257 -17.80 -27.55 24.21
N ARG A 258 -19.00 -27.03 24.53
CA ARG A 258 -20.15 -27.82 25.02
C ARG A 258 -20.75 -28.66 23.89
N ALA A 259 -21.34 -29.78 24.22
CA ALA A 259 -22.10 -30.73 23.35
C ALA A 259 -22.04 -30.48 21.81
N LEU A 260 -23.00 -29.77 21.25
CA LEU A 260 -23.12 -29.49 19.80
C LEU A 260 -22.30 -28.26 19.30
N ALA A 261 -21.75 -27.45 20.21
CA ALA A 261 -20.98 -26.27 19.82
C ALA A 261 -19.72 -26.56 18.97
N PRO A 262 -19.02 -27.71 19.07
CA PRO A 262 -17.88 -28.02 18.22
C PRO A 262 -18.21 -27.98 16.72
N LEU A 263 -19.39 -28.46 16.31
CA LEU A 263 -19.80 -28.43 14.91
C LEU A 263 -19.96 -27.00 14.39
N LEU A 264 -20.63 -26.14 15.17
CA LEU A 264 -20.80 -24.72 14.84
C LEU A 264 -19.46 -23.99 14.80
N ILE A 265 -18.56 -24.27 15.76
CA ILE A 265 -17.21 -23.71 15.78
C ILE A 265 -16.44 -24.17 14.55
N TRP A 266 -16.50 -25.44 14.20
CA TRP A 266 -15.84 -26.01 13.03
C TRP A 266 -16.29 -25.33 11.72
N LEU A 267 -17.60 -25.23 11.51
CA LEU A 267 -18.17 -24.53 10.35
C LEU A 267 -17.75 -23.04 10.30
N SER A 268 -17.57 -22.41 11.44
CA SER A 268 -17.17 -20.99 11.53
C SER A 268 -15.66 -20.76 11.44
N LEU A 269 -14.79 -21.79 11.49
CA LEU A 269 -13.33 -21.59 11.56
C LEU A 269 -12.79 -20.78 10.37
N VAL A 270 -13.12 -21.19 9.15
CA VAL A 270 -12.63 -20.54 7.92
C VAL A 270 -13.32 -19.18 7.69
N PRO A 271 -14.65 -19.06 7.75
CA PRO A 271 -15.31 -17.76 7.64
C PRO A 271 -14.80 -16.74 8.68
N TRP A 272 -14.59 -17.17 9.93
CA TRP A 272 -14.06 -16.29 10.96
C TRP A 272 -12.60 -15.91 10.73
N ALA A 273 -11.78 -16.81 10.18
CA ALA A 273 -10.40 -16.50 9.79
C ALA A 273 -10.35 -15.45 8.69
N VAL A 274 -11.29 -15.49 7.72
CA VAL A 274 -11.43 -14.45 6.68
C VAL A 274 -11.80 -13.09 7.30
N VAL A 275 -12.76 -13.05 8.23
CA VAL A 275 -13.09 -11.79 8.93
C VAL A 275 -11.87 -11.25 9.70
N ARG A 276 -11.10 -12.11 10.33
CA ARG A 276 -9.88 -11.71 11.04
C ARG A 276 -8.76 -11.25 10.12
N LEU A 277 -8.72 -11.70 8.85
CA LEU A 277 -7.81 -11.20 7.84
C LEU A 277 -7.96 -9.67 7.70
N PHE A 278 -9.20 -9.19 7.54
CA PHE A 278 -9.45 -7.73 7.49
C PHE A 278 -9.02 -7.03 8.79
N GLY A 279 -9.24 -7.67 9.94
CA GLY A 279 -8.75 -7.18 11.23
C GLY A 279 -7.23 -7.09 11.31
N GLN A 280 -6.48 -8.05 10.74
CA GLN A 280 -5.01 -8.00 10.68
C GLN A 280 -4.51 -6.89 9.72
N MET A 281 -5.20 -6.67 8.61
CA MET A 281 -4.91 -5.54 7.70
C MET A 281 -5.11 -4.19 8.40
N LEU A 282 -6.24 -4.00 9.08
CA LEU A 282 -6.50 -2.81 9.90
C LEU A 282 -5.47 -2.64 11.03
N ALA A 283 -5.00 -3.73 11.63
CA ALA A 283 -3.95 -3.72 12.67
C ALA A 283 -2.53 -3.56 12.11
N LYS A 284 -2.36 -3.33 10.80
CA LYS A 284 -1.05 -3.16 10.12
C LYS A 284 -0.10 -4.35 10.27
N ARG A 285 -0.64 -5.57 10.25
CA ARG A 285 0.07 -6.84 10.39
C ARG A 285 -0.19 -7.80 9.23
N PRO A 286 0.08 -7.41 7.96
CA PRO A 286 -0.23 -8.25 6.79
C PRO A 286 0.53 -9.58 6.83
N GLY A 287 1.71 -9.62 7.43
CA GLY A 287 2.51 -10.83 7.59
C GLY A 287 1.87 -11.94 8.44
N LEU A 288 0.80 -11.63 9.22
CA LEU A 288 0.10 -12.60 10.06
C LEU A 288 -1.14 -13.22 9.38
N VAL A 289 -1.55 -12.69 8.23
CA VAL A 289 -2.73 -13.16 7.48
C VAL A 289 -2.62 -14.64 7.12
N GLY A 290 -1.47 -15.06 6.57
CA GLY A 290 -1.23 -16.46 6.25
C GLY A 290 -1.24 -17.38 7.48
N GLY A 291 -0.83 -16.86 8.65
CA GLY A 291 -0.88 -17.56 9.93
C GLY A 291 -2.30 -17.83 10.42
N GLU A 292 -3.22 -16.87 10.27
CA GLU A 292 -4.65 -17.07 10.63
C GLU A 292 -5.29 -18.17 9.79
N LEU A 293 -5.14 -18.12 8.47
CA LEU A 293 -5.74 -19.11 7.55
C LEU A 293 -5.13 -20.49 7.75
N SER A 294 -3.80 -20.59 7.84
CA SER A 294 -3.13 -21.88 8.02
C SER A 294 -3.44 -22.52 9.38
N ALA A 295 -3.60 -21.73 10.46
CA ALA A 295 -4.01 -22.21 11.76
C ALA A 295 -5.46 -22.74 11.71
N ALA A 296 -6.38 -22.01 11.10
CA ALA A 296 -7.78 -22.43 10.96
C ALA A 296 -7.90 -23.73 10.16
N LEU A 297 -7.22 -23.85 9.02
CA LEU A 297 -7.20 -25.03 8.19
C LEU A 297 -6.59 -26.23 8.94
N SER A 298 -5.45 -26.03 9.61
CA SER A 298 -4.80 -27.12 10.36
C SER A 298 -5.69 -27.70 11.45
N VAL A 299 -6.48 -26.87 12.14
CA VAL A 299 -7.45 -27.32 13.16
C VAL A 299 -8.68 -27.97 12.51
N ALA A 300 -9.16 -27.45 11.38
CA ALA A 300 -10.28 -28.03 10.66
C ALA A 300 -10.02 -29.49 10.23
N PHE A 301 -8.77 -29.83 9.91
CA PHE A 301 -8.35 -31.19 9.55
C PHE A 301 -7.88 -32.08 10.74
N SER A 302 -7.86 -31.56 11.96
CA SER A 302 -7.40 -32.31 13.15
C SER A 302 -8.52 -32.91 13.99
N LEU A 303 -9.66 -33.27 13.39
CA LEU A 303 -10.86 -33.75 14.08
C LEU A 303 -10.61 -35.03 14.93
N GLY A 304 -9.73 -35.93 14.48
CA GLY A 304 -9.39 -37.15 15.21
C GLY A 304 -8.67 -36.86 16.53
N SER A 305 -7.72 -35.94 16.57
CA SER A 305 -7.02 -35.54 17.81
C SER A 305 -7.97 -34.79 18.75
N ILE A 306 -8.79 -33.88 18.22
CA ILE A 306 -9.81 -33.16 18.99
C ILE A 306 -10.79 -34.10 19.63
N GLY A 307 -11.27 -35.13 18.89
CA GLY A 307 -12.17 -36.18 19.42
C GLY A 307 -11.57 -36.93 20.60
N ARG A 308 -10.32 -37.36 20.48
CA ARG A 308 -9.60 -38.08 21.56
C ARG A 308 -9.42 -37.20 22.80
N SER A 309 -9.01 -35.96 22.64
CA SER A 309 -8.81 -35.01 23.75
C SER A 309 -10.13 -34.68 24.44
N ARG A 310 -11.23 -34.53 23.67
CA ARG A 310 -12.58 -34.38 24.27
C ARG A 310 -13.03 -35.59 25.06
N ALA A 311 -12.81 -36.80 24.57
CA ALA A 311 -13.15 -38.02 25.27
C ALA A 311 -12.37 -38.14 26.59
N ARG A 312 -11.04 -37.84 26.54
CA ARG A 312 -10.17 -37.81 27.73
C ARG A 312 -10.67 -36.79 28.76
N LEU A 313 -10.96 -35.54 28.33
CA LEU A 313 -11.45 -34.47 29.20
C LEU A 313 -12.79 -34.85 29.87
N ARG A 314 -13.71 -35.48 29.14
CA ARG A 314 -15.01 -35.95 29.71
C ARG A 314 -14.82 -37.02 30.76
N GLY A 315 -13.94 -37.98 30.53
CA GLY A 315 -13.67 -39.08 31.50
C GLY A 315 -12.97 -38.63 32.77
N GLN A 316 -12.17 -37.57 32.70
CA GLN A 316 -11.36 -37.06 33.80
C GLN A 316 -12.05 -35.96 34.63
N ARG A 317 -13.10 -35.33 34.09
CA ARG A 317 -13.79 -34.21 34.73
C ARG A 317 -14.67 -34.68 35.88
N ARG A 318 -14.38 -34.20 37.08
CA ARG A 318 -15.17 -34.45 38.32
C ARG A 318 -15.94 -33.19 38.76
N VAL A 319 -15.43 -32.00 38.47
CA VAL A 319 -16.07 -30.74 38.86
C VAL A 319 -16.55 -29.96 37.64
N SER A 320 -17.46 -29.03 37.85
CA SER A 320 -18.04 -28.21 36.77
C SER A 320 -17.06 -27.12 36.26
N TRP A 321 -17.27 -26.64 35.04
CA TRP A 321 -16.52 -25.46 34.53
C TRP A 321 -16.76 -24.19 35.36
N ALA A 322 -17.87 -24.12 36.11
CA ALA A 322 -18.17 -23.00 36.96
C ALA A 322 -17.22 -22.87 38.16
N SER A 323 -16.64 -23.98 38.64
CA SER A 323 -15.63 -23.95 39.72
C SER A 323 -14.34 -23.22 39.32
N LEU A 324 -14.07 -23.10 38.02
CA LEU A 324 -12.90 -22.35 37.51
C LEU A 324 -13.13 -20.84 37.43
N SER A 325 -14.35 -20.32 37.76
CA SER A 325 -14.67 -18.89 37.61
C SER A 325 -13.79 -17.97 38.47
N GLY A 326 -13.39 -18.41 39.66
CA GLY A 326 -12.53 -17.65 40.58
C GLY A 326 -11.08 -17.49 40.10
N VAL A 327 -10.56 -18.43 39.30
CA VAL A 327 -9.19 -18.41 38.78
C VAL A 327 -9.11 -17.99 37.30
N ARG A 328 -10.25 -17.67 36.69
CA ARG A 328 -10.32 -17.12 35.32
C ARG A 328 -10.41 -15.61 35.37
N LEU A 329 -9.70 -14.95 34.43
CA LEU A 329 -9.77 -13.50 34.32
C LEU A 329 -11.14 -13.02 33.83
N ALA A 330 -11.72 -12.06 34.55
CA ALA A 330 -12.95 -11.40 34.15
C ALA A 330 -12.79 -10.61 32.85
N ALA A 331 -13.87 -10.49 32.08
CA ALA A 331 -13.83 -9.73 30.80
C ALA A 331 -13.48 -8.25 31.02
N THR A 332 -13.85 -7.69 32.15
CA THR A 332 -13.52 -6.31 32.55
C THR A 332 -12.03 -6.11 32.73
N GLU A 333 -11.35 -7.04 33.41
CA GLU A 333 -9.90 -6.98 33.63
C GLU A 333 -9.12 -7.15 32.30
N VAL A 334 -9.57 -8.05 31.43
CA VAL A 334 -9.00 -8.19 30.09
C VAL A 334 -9.14 -6.90 29.27
N ARG A 335 -10.26 -6.20 29.37
CA ARG A 335 -10.46 -4.89 28.72
C ARG A 335 -9.55 -3.83 29.32
N ARG A 336 -9.45 -3.76 30.64
CA ARG A 336 -8.59 -2.83 31.39
C ARG A 336 -7.13 -2.99 30.98
N ARG A 337 -6.57 -4.19 30.96
CA ARG A 337 -5.19 -4.45 30.51
C ARG A 337 -4.96 -4.03 29.06
N ARG A 338 -5.96 -4.24 28.18
CA ARG A 338 -5.90 -3.77 26.78
C ARG A 338 -5.94 -2.24 26.67
N THR A 339 -6.70 -1.55 27.51
CA THR A 339 -6.71 -0.07 27.52
C THR A 339 -5.38 0.48 28.02
N LEU A 340 -4.85 -0.03 29.11
CA LEU A 340 -3.55 0.38 29.64
C LEU A 340 -2.41 0.17 28.63
N SER A 341 -2.38 -0.98 27.94
CA SER A 341 -1.39 -1.23 26.90
C SER A 341 -1.53 -0.28 25.70
N ARG A 342 -2.75 0.18 25.38
CA ARG A 342 -2.99 1.19 24.34
C ARG A 342 -2.58 2.57 24.78
N GLU A 343 -2.81 2.93 26.03
CA GLU A 343 -2.40 4.21 26.61
C GLU A 343 -0.89 4.33 26.70
N ALA A 344 -0.19 3.29 27.16
CA ALA A 344 1.26 3.25 27.18
C ALA A 344 1.84 3.39 25.75
N ALA A 345 1.24 2.74 24.75
CA ALA A 345 1.62 2.90 23.35
C ALA A 345 1.33 4.31 22.82
N ARG A 346 0.26 4.98 23.30
CA ARG A 346 -0.04 6.38 22.95
C ARG A 346 1.00 7.34 23.50
N ILE A 347 1.39 7.18 24.76
CA ILE A 347 2.38 8.04 25.42
C ILE A 347 3.72 7.98 24.67
N ARG A 348 4.17 6.79 24.28
CA ARG A 348 5.38 6.62 23.47
C ARG A 348 5.30 7.30 22.10
N LEU A 349 4.13 7.26 21.43
CA LEU A 349 3.92 7.94 20.15
C LEU A 349 3.94 9.47 20.27
N HIS A 350 3.52 10.03 21.41
CA HIS A 350 3.50 11.49 21.61
C HIS A 350 4.87 12.06 21.91
N GLY A 351 5.80 11.29 22.49
CA GLY A 351 7.19 11.70 22.72
C GLY A 351 8.01 11.89 21.42
N GLU A 352 7.64 11.23 20.31
CA GLU A 352 8.34 11.34 19.03
C GLU A 352 7.74 12.34 18.05
N LYS A 353 6.64 13.02 18.35
CA LYS A 353 6.03 13.97 17.43
C LYS A 353 6.72 15.32 17.52
N ARG A 354 7.65 15.59 16.61
CA ARG A 354 7.91 16.96 16.13
C ARG A 354 6.57 17.50 15.59
N SER A 355 5.94 18.40 16.34
CA SER A 355 4.72 19.08 15.90
C SER A 355 5.07 19.87 14.65
N LEU A 356 4.46 19.50 13.51
CA LEU A 356 4.51 20.32 12.31
C LEU A 356 3.69 21.56 12.60
N TYR A 357 4.34 22.65 12.97
CA TYR A 357 3.72 23.97 13.10
C TYR A 357 3.33 24.50 11.72
N PHE A 358 2.25 23.94 11.13
CA PHE A 358 1.81 24.35 9.80
C PHE A 358 1.33 25.80 9.79
N PHE A 359 0.48 26.17 10.72
CA PHE A 359 -0.07 27.52 10.83
C PHE A 359 0.99 28.53 11.30
N ALA A 360 1.67 28.27 12.40
CA ALA A 360 2.72 29.13 12.94
C ALA A 360 3.98 29.15 12.04
N GLY A 361 4.23 28.07 11.26
CA GLY A 361 5.33 27.98 10.31
C GLY A 361 5.06 28.64 8.95
N GLY A 362 4.00 29.42 8.78
CA GLY A 362 3.70 30.17 7.56
C GLY A 362 3.11 29.34 6.41
N GLY A 363 2.91 28.03 6.59
CA GLY A 363 2.37 27.13 5.56
C GLY A 363 0.99 27.58 5.08
N ALA A 364 0.11 27.96 6.01
CA ALA A 364 -1.23 28.43 5.68
C ALA A 364 -1.21 29.67 4.76
N TRP A 365 -0.36 30.64 5.07
CA TRP A 365 -0.22 31.86 4.25
C TRP A 365 0.30 31.57 2.84
N THR A 366 1.27 30.64 2.73
CA THR A 366 1.77 30.20 1.42
C THR A 366 0.67 29.56 0.57
N ILE A 367 -0.18 28.73 1.17
CA ILE A 367 -1.28 28.08 0.45
C ILE A 367 -2.38 29.08 0.08
N VAL A 368 -2.70 30.01 0.98
CA VAL A 368 -3.63 31.11 0.65
C VAL A 368 -3.11 31.92 -0.55
N ALA A 369 -1.82 32.27 -0.55
CA ALA A 369 -1.22 33.00 -1.69
C ALA A 369 -1.30 32.19 -3.00
N LEU A 370 -1.00 30.89 -2.97
CA LEU A 370 -1.13 30.02 -4.15
C LEU A 370 -2.59 29.84 -4.59
N SER A 371 -3.55 29.83 -3.65
CA SER A 371 -4.97 29.80 -4.00
C SER A 371 -5.43 31.10 -4.66
N VAL A 372 -4.94 32.24 -4.19
CA VAL A 372 -5.21 33.53 -4.82
C VAL A 372 -4.60 33.58 -6.23
N ILE A 373 -3.37 33.09 -6.42
CA ILE A 373 -2.73 32.97 -7.72
C ILE A 373 -3.55 32.06 -8.63
N SER A 374 -3.97 30.89 -8.16
CA SER A 374 -4.80 29.96 -8.93
C SER A 374 -6.09 30.61 -9.39
N PHE A 375 -6.81 31.27 -8.46
CA PHE A 375 -8.05 31.93 -8.76
C PHE A 375 -7.84 33.10 -9.77
N ALA A 376 -6.78 33.87 -9.60
CA ALA A 376 -6.46 34.94 -10.52
C ALA A 376 -6.14 34.40 -11.92
N VAL A 377 -5.24 33.42 -12.05
CA VAL A 377 -4.83 32.83 -13.34
C VAL A 377 -6.00 32.22 -14.09
N LEU A 378 -6.89 31.50 -13.37
CA LEU A 378 -8.01 30.75 -13.94
C LEU A 378 -9.32 31.54 -13.87
N PHE A 379 -9.25 32.85 -13.63
CA PHE A 379 -10.44 33.71 -13.54
C PHE A 379 -11.38 33.57 -14.75
N PRO A 380 -10.90 33.44 -16.02
CA PRO A 380 -11.78 33.23 -17.18
C PRO A 380 -12.66 31.96 -17.10
N LEU A 381 -12.30 30.97 -16.25
CA LEU A 381 -13.05 29.75 -16.06
C LEU A 381 -14.02 29.80 -14.86
N VAL A 382 -14.09 30.96 -14.17
CA VAL A 382 -15.01 31.11 -13.02
C VAL A 382 -16.45 31.06 -13.49
N GLY A 383 -17.25 30.22 -12.84
CA GLY A 383 -18.65 29.98 -13.19
C GLY A 383 -18.87 28.93 -14.27
N ALA A 384 -17.81 28.37 -14.85
CA ALA A 384 -17.95 27.26 -15.78
C ALA A 384 -18.47 26.00 -15.06
N THR A 385 -19.40 25.30 -15.67
CA THR A 385 -19.90 24.00 -15.20
C THR A 385 -19.10 22.85 -15.75
N SER A 386 -18.43 23.05 -16.88
CA SER A 386 -17.44 22.14 -17.48
C SER A 386 -16.38 22.95 -18.22
N ILE A 387 -15.27 22.29 -18.57
CA ILE A 387 -14.18 22.85 -19.35
C ILE A 387 -13.87 21.95 -20.53
N ALA A 388 -13.52 22.52 -21.66
CA ALA A 388 -13.22 21.82 -22.89
C ALA A 388 -12.00 22.44 -23.59
N GLY A 389 -11.37 21.70 -24.49
CA GLY A 389 -10.25 22.18 -25.32
C GLY A 389 -8.95 21.41 -25.08
N GLY A 390 -8.15 21.28 -26.13
CA GLY A 390 -6.96 20.42 -26.12
C GLY A 390 -7.34 18.96 -25.95
N ALA A 391 -6.73 18.28 -24.97
CA ALA A 391 -7.10 16.91 -24.62
C ALA A 391 -8.25 16.82 -23.59
N LEU A 392 -8.93 17.92 -23.29
CA LEU A 392 -10.09 17.93 -22.41
C LEU A 392 -11.38 17.63 -23.20
N LEU A 393 -12.01 16.55 -22.81
CA LEU A 393 -13.38 16.19 -23.12
C LEU A 393 -14.18 16.20 -21.81
N PRO A 394 -15.52 16.17 -21.84
CA PRO A 394 -16.32 15.89 -20.66
C PRO A 394 -15.83 14.62 -19.95
N ALA A 395 -15.82 14.60 -18.62
CA ALA A 395 -15.34 13.44 -17.89
C ALA A 395 -16.18 12.18 -18.19
N GLY A 396 -17.48 12.36 -18.32
CA GLY A 396 -18.50 11.38 -18.66
C GLY A 396 -19.87 12.03 -18.66
N HIS A 397 -20.82 11.52 -19.40
CA HIS A 397 -22.19 12.08 -19.46
C HIS A 397 -23.00 11.75 -18.21
N SER A 398 -22.76 10.59 -17.61
CA SER A 398 -23.35 10.18 -16.34
C SER A 398 -22.39 9.34 -15.50
N LEU A 399 -22.63 9.34 -14.19
CA LEU A 399 -21.84 8.53 -13.28
C LEU A 399 -22.00 7.02 -13.55
N ALA A 400 -23.21 6.59 -13.92
CA ALA A 400 -23.48 5.19 -14.24
C ALA A 400 -22.71 4.74 -15.48
N GLU A 401 -22.64 5.58 -16.51
CA GLU A 401 -21.84 5.33 -17.70
C GLU A 401 -20.35 5.22 -17.37
N MET A 402 -19.79 6.17 -16.61
CA MET A 402 -18.38 6.12 -16.21
C MET A 402 -18.02 4.82 -15.50
N TRP A 403 -18.86 4.35 -14.55
CA TRP A 403 -18.64 3.08 -13.86
C TRP A 403 -18.83 1.85 -14.77
N SER A 404 -19.71 1.92 -15.77
CA SER A 404 -19.88 0.84 -16.76
C SER A 404 -18.67 0.65 -17.66
N LEU A 405 -17.91 1.73 -17.91
CA LEU A 405 -16.69 1.73 -18.70
C LEU A 405 -15.45 1.26 -17.93
N VAL A 406 -15.52 1.12 -16.60
CA VAL A 406 -14.42 0.61 -15.79
C VAL A 406 -14.20 -0.89 -16.00
N GLY A 407 -12.97 -1.33 -16.10
CA GLY A 407 -12.58 -2.73 -16.17
C GLY A 407 -12.47 -3.27 -17.58
N TYR A 408 -13.09 -4.42 -17.86
CA TYR A 408 -13.04 -5.10 -19.17
C TYR A 408 -14.40 -5.02 -19.84
N GLY A 409 -14.47 -4.68 -21.12
CA GLY A 409 -15.72 -4.59 -21.87
C GLY A 409 -15.56 -3.87 -23.20
N TRP A 410 -16.68 -3.37 -23.71
CA TRP A 410 -16.75 -2.61 -24.95
C TRP A 410 -16.03 -1.28 -24.83
N ARG A 411 -15.16 -0.98 -25.82
CA ARG A 411 -14.47 0.32 -25.96
C ARG A 411 -15.02 1.01 -27.19
N PRO A 412 -15.67 2.19 -27.00
CA PRO A 412 -16.11 3.00 -28.12
C PRO A 412 -14.91 3.61 -28.85
N GLY A 413 -15.12 4.02 -30.05
CA GLY A 413 -14.13 4.60 -30.95
C GLY A 413 -13.88 3.70 -32.18
N SER A 414 -13.67 4.28 -33.33
CA SER A 414 -13.63 3.59 -34.64
C SER A 414 -14.88 2.69 -34.85
N ALA A 415 -14.70 1.39 -35.06
CA ALA A 415 -15.80 0.42 -35.14
C ALA A 415 -16.14 -0.26 -33.79
N GLY A 416 -15.50 0.16 -32.68
CA GLY A 416 -15.59 -0.47 -31.37
C GLY A 416 -14.70 -1.69 -31.18
N LEU A 417 -14.17 -1.86 -29.97
CA LEU A 417 -13.27 -2.94 -29.61
C LEU A 417 -13.63 -3.50 -28.23
N ILE A 418 -13.52 -4.82 -28.06
CA ILE A 418 -13.67 -5.44 -26.74
C ILE A 418 -12.29 -5.57 -26.12
N GLY A 419 -12.10 -4.99 -24.94
CA GLY A 419 -10.82 -5.01 -24.25
C GLY A 419 -10.84 -4.36 -22.86
N PRO A 420 -9.66 -4.33 -22.21
CA PRO A 420 -9.52 -3.68 -20.92
C PRO A 420 -9.65 -2.15 -21.03
N ALA A 421 -10.15 -1.53 -19.96
CA ALA A 421 -10.11 -0.10 -19.79
C ALA A 421 -8.70 0.36 -19.45
N ASP A 422 -8.39 1.61 -19.78
CA ASP A 422 -7.26 2.28 -19.19
C ASP A 422 -7.47 2.44 -17.67
N PRO A 423 -6.45 2.22 -16.83
CA PRO A 423 -6.57 2.45 -15.39
C PRO A 423 -7.01 3.87 -15.03
N PHE A 424 -6.79 4.84 -15.92
CA PHE A 424 -7.24 6.22 -15.79
C PHE A 424 -8.78 6.35 -15.75
N THR A 425 -9.52 5.48 -16.45
CA THR A 425 -11.00 5.46 -16.41
C THR A 425 -11.53 5.22 -15.00
N LEU A 426 -10.88 4.35 -14.22
CA LEU A 426 -11.23 4.14 -12.81
C LEU A 426 -10.99 5.42 -11.98
N ILE A 427 -9.89 6.13 -12.23
CA ILE A 427 -9.58 7.40 -11.54
C ILE A 427 -10.65 8.43 -11.86
N LEU A 428 -11.03 8.56 -13.12
CA LEU A 428 -12.09 9.48 -13.53
C LEU A 428 -13.44 9.12 -12.89
N ALA A 429 -13.80 7.84 -12.83
CA ALA A 429 -15.03 7.38 -12.19
C ALA A 429 -15.03 7.68 -10.68
N LEU A 430 -13.91 7.49 -10.00
CA LEU A 430 -13.76 7.85 -8.59
C LEU A 430 -13.86 9.36 -8.36
N LEU A 431 -13.19 10.16 -9.19
CA LEU A 431 -13.24 11.62 -9.12
C LEU A 431 -14.62 12.16 -9.46
N GLY A 432 -15.25 11.67 -10.54
CA GLY A 432 -16.62 12.03 -10.92
C GLY A 432 -17.67 11.66 -9.87
N SER A 433 -17.40 10.63 -9.04
CA SER A 433 -18.26 10.29 -7.91
C SER A 433 -18.30 11.36 -6.81
N LEU A 434 -17.30 12.22 -6.73
CA LEU A 434 -17.28 13.36 -5.80
C LEU A 434 -18.27 14.46 -6.23
N THR A 435 -18.53 14.57 -7.53
CA THR A 435 -19.48 15.51 -8.13
C THR A 435 -20.59 14.75 -8.87
N TRP A 436 -21.23 13.80 -8.17
CA TRP A 436 -22.18 12.82 -8.71
C TRP A 436 -23.34 13.46 -9.49
N TRP A 437 -23.68 14.70 -9.20
CA TRP A 437 -24.74 15.46 -9.89
C TRP A 437 -24.32 16.00 -11.27
N GLN A 438 -23.01 16.22 -11.48
CA GLN A 438 -22.40 16.64 -12.73
C GLN A 438 -20.93 16.17 -12.77
N PRO A 439 -20.65 14.97 -13.29
CA PRO A 439 -19.33 14.36 -13.22
C PRO A 439 -18.20 15.22 -13.81
N SER A 440 -18.48 15.95 -14.89
CA SER A 440 -17.49 16.83 -15.56
C SER A 440 -17.07 18.02 -14.71
N PHE A 441 -17.87 18.46 -13.73
CA PHE A 441 -17.55 19.56 -12.82
C PHE A 441 -16.28 19.27 -11.99
N VAL A 442 -15.96 17.99 -11.75
CA VAL A 442 -14.74 17.62 -11.05
C VAL A 442 -13.49 18.14 -11.74
N LEU A 443 -13.49 18.22 -13.08
CA LEU A 443 -12.35 18.77 -13.84
C LEU A 443 -12.15 20.26 -13.56
N VAL A 444 -13.24 21.03 -13.48
CA VAL A 444 -13.20 22.44 -13.08
C VAL A 444 -12.56 22.58 -11.69
N VAL A 445 -13.01 21.78 -10.73
CA VAL A 445 -12.45 21.78 -9.36
C VAL A 445 -10.96 21.44 -9.39
N ILE A 446 -10.54 20.40 -10.15
CA ILE A 446 -9.14 20.00 -10.27
C ILE A 446 -8.28 21.15 -10.80
N TRP A 447 -8.74 21.87 -11.83
CA TRP A 447 -8.03 23.02 -12.38
C TRP A 447 -7.76 24.07 -11.29
N PHE A 448 -8.77 24.49 -10.54
CA PHE A 448 -8.61 25.49 -9.48
C PHE A 448 -7.75 25.04 -8.30
N VAL A 449 -7.77 23.74 -7.94
CA VAL A 449 -6.97 23.23 -6.82
C VAL A 449 -5.57 22.78 -7.24
N ALA A 450 -5.26 22.69 -8.52
CA ALA A 450 -3.98 22.16 -9.02
C ALA A 450 -2.78 22.91 -8.45
N ILE A 451 -2.78 24.23 -8.56
CA ILE A 451 -1.69 25.09 -8.06
C ILE A 451 -1.51 24.98 -6.54
N PRO A 452 -2.56 25.22 -5.70
CA PRO A 452 -2.39 25.15 -4.25
C PRO A 452 -2.10 23.75 -3.74
N LEU A 453 -2.65 22.70 -4.36
CA LEU A 453 -2.47 21.32 -3.88
C LEU A 453 -1.08 20.76 -4.22
N SER A 454 -0.53 21.14 -5.40
CA SER A 454 0.86 20.85 -5.78
C SER A 454 1.84 21.56 -4.86
N GLY A 455 1.61 22.85 -4.58
CA GLY A 455 2.41 23.64 -3.66
C GLY A 455 2.33 23.10 -2.21
N LEU A 456 1.16 22.68 -1.73
CA LEU A 456 1.00 22.07 -0.43
C LEU A 456 1.81 20.76 -0.32
N GLY A 457 1.74 19.92 -1.35
CA GLY A 457 2.53 18.70 -1.42
C GLY A 457 4.03 18.98 -1.33
N ALA A 458 4.53 19.94 -2.09
CA ALA A 458 5.93 20.36 -2.07
C ALA A 458 6.33 20.97 -0.72
N TRP A 459 5.48 21.79 -0.11
CA TRP A 459 5.67 22.30 1.26
C TRP A 459 5.86 21.16 2.28
N MET A 460 4.93 20.21 2.28
CA MET A 460 4.95 19.07 3.21
C MET A 460 6.16 18.14 2.98
N LEU A 461 6.56 17.97 1.73
CA LEU A 461 7.75 17.21 1.35
C LEU A 461 9.02 17.91 1.87
N THR A 462 9.14 19.21 1.61
CA THR A 462 10.29 20.01 2.02
C THR A 462 10.36 20.20 3.54
N ALA A 463 9.22 20.18 4.24
CA ALA A 463 9.17 20.20 5.70
C ALA A 463 9.88 18.98 6.36
N ARG A 464 10.21 17.94 5.59
CA ARG A 464 11.06 16.81 6.04
C ARG A 464 12.56 17.11 5.90
N LEU A 465 12.93 18.08 5.09
CA LEU A 465 14.31 18.42 4.79
C LEU A 465 14.81 19.62 5.58
N THR A 466 13.93 20.60 5.84
CA THR A 466 14.29 21.85 6.51
C THR A 466 13.14 22.40 7.35
N GLU A 467 13.47 23.11 8.41
CA GLU A 467 12.49 23.81 9.27
C GLU A 467 12.26 25.26 8.83
N ARG A 468 13.09 25.79 7.91
CA ARG A 468 13.06 27.20 7.50
C ARG A 468 11.88 27.48 6.58
N PHE A 469 11.02 28.40 6.99
CA PHE A 469 9.85 28.87 6.25
C PHE A 469 10.15 29.25 4.81
N VAL A 470 11.17 30.10 4.59
CA VAL A 470 11.46 30.67 3.26
C VAL A 470 11.83 29.59 2.24
N ILE A 471 12.56 28.55 2.67
CA ILE A 471 12.95 27.44 1.80
C ILE A 471 11.71 26.57 1.46
N ARG A 472 10.80 26.36 2.43
CA ARG A 472 9.54 25.67 2.18
C ARG A 472 8.63 26.48 1.24
N ALA A 473 8.57 27.79 1.42
CA ALA A 473 7.81 28.69 0.53
C ALA A 473 8.37 28.70 -0.90
N PHE A 474 9.71 28.71 -1.05
CA PHE A 474 10.37 28.56 -2.35
C PHE A 474 9.93 27.27 -3.04
N ALA A 475 9.99 26.12 -2.35
CA ALA A 475 9.59 24.84 -2.93
C ALA A 475 8.11 24.81 -3.31
N ALA A 476 7.24 25.32 -2.43
CA ALA A 476 5.79 25.38 -2.68
C ALA A 476 5.43 26.24 -3.89
N LEU A 477 6.03 27.43 -4.00
CA LEU A 477 5.83 28.32 -5.13
C LEU A 477 6.39 27.69 -6.41
N SER A 478 7.64 27.19 -6.37
CA SER A 478 8.31 26.62 -7.54
C SER A 478 7.60 25.41 -8.15
N VAL A 479 6.96 24.58 -7.33
CA VAL A 479 6.16 23.44 -7.81
C VAL A 479 4.74 23.89 -8.15
N GLY A 480 4.14 24.78 -7.36
CA GLY A 480 2.76 25.25 -7.59
C GLY A 480 2.58 26.02 -8.90
N VAL A 481 3.56 26.84 -9.29
CA VAL A 481 3.53 27.61 -10.56
C VAL A 481 4.59 27.13 -11.56
N ALA A 482 4.92 25.83 -11.51
CA ALA A 482 5.87 25.21 -12.43
C ALA A 482 5.43 25.42 -13.89
N PRO A 483 6.35 25.72 -14.84
CA PRO A 483 6.03 25.86 -16.27
C PRO A 483 5.31 24.63 -16.81
N THR A 484 5.73 23.42 -16.38
CA THR A 484 5.12 22.14 -16.77
C THR A 484 3.66 22.03 -16.34
N LEU A 485 3.29 22.52 -15.15
CA LEU A 485 1.91 22.54 -14.67
C LEU A 485 1.07 23.57 -15.44
N LEU A 486 1.58 24.80 -15.59
CA LEU A 486 0.85 25.88 -16.26
C LEU A 486 0.56 25.53 -17.72
N ILE A 487 1.53 24.92 -18.43
CA ILE A 487 1.33 24.44 -19.80
C ILE A 487 0.32 23.28 -19.84
N ALA A 488 0.39 22.33 -18.90
CA ALA A 488 -0.60 21.26 -18.84
C ALA A 488 -2.03 21.76 -18.58
N LEU A 489 -2.17 22.83 -17.79
CA LEU A 489 -3.44 23.51 -17.54
C LEU A 489 -3.93 24.27 -18.80
N SER A 490 -3.04 24.98 -19.53
CA SER A 490 -3.41 25.74 -20.75
C SER A 490 -3.76 24.84 -21.92
N ASP A 491 -3.10 23.68 -22.04
CA ASP A 491 -3.26 22.71 -23.14
C ASP A 491 -4.27 21.62 -22.83
N GLY A 492 -4.94 21.70 -21.68
CA GLY A 492 -6.02 20.77 -21.31
C GLY A 492 -5.55 19.31 -21.14
N ARG A 493 -4.45 19.05 -20.41
CA ARG A 493 -3.89 17.70 -20.18
C ARG A 493 -4.22 17.15 -18.79
N PRO A 494 -5.41 16.55 -18.55
CA PRO A 494 -5.86 16.18 -17.21
C PRO A 494 -4.98 15.13 -16.54
N GLY A 495 -4.47 14.13 -17.25
CA GLY A 495 -3.55 13.13 -16.71
C GLY A 495 -2.24 13.77 -16.21
N ALA A 496 -1.66 14.70 -16.96
CA ALA A 496 -0.43 15.40 -16.58
C ALA A 496 -0.66 16.32 -15.37
N VAL A 497 -1.79 17.02 -15.30
CA VAL A 497 -2.17 17.86 -14.14
C VAL A 497 -2.29 17.04 -12.88
N LEU A 498 -3.04 15.93 -12.92
CA LEU A 498 -3.21 15.01 -11.79
C LEU A 498 -1.88 14.39 -11.34
N THR A 499 -1.03 14.02 -12.30
CA THR A 499 0.33 13.52 -12.04
C THR A 499 1.17 14.55 -11.31
N HIS A 500 1.19 15.80 -11.79
CA HIS A 500 1.94 16.88 -11.16
C HIS A 500 1.50 17.14 -9.72
N ILE A 501 0.19 17.12 -9.46
CA ILE A 501 -0.39 17.22 -8.11
C ILE A 501 0.10 16.07 -7.23
N ALA A 502 0.08 14.83 -7.75
CA ALA A 502 0.31 13.63 -6.95
C ALA A 502 1.79 13.34 -6.66
N LEU A 503 2.73 13.76 -7.52
CA LEU A 503 4.15 13.50 -7.38
C LEU A 503 4.75 13.90 -6.02
N PRO A 504 4.55 15.13 -5.49
CA PRO A 504 5.07 15.51 -4.18
C PRO A 504 4.55 14.61 -3.04
N TRP A 505 3.29 14.21 -3.12
CA TRP A 505 2.65 13.32 -2.14
C TRP A 505 3.17 11.88 -2.23
N LEU A 506 3.46 11.40 -3.44
CA LEU A 506 4.08 10.10 -3.67
C LEU A 506 5.44 10.01 -2.97
N PHE A 507 6.30 10.99 -3.17
CA PHE A 507 7.61 11.03 -2.51
C PHE A 507 7.50 11.25 -1.00
N LEU A 508 6.57 12.10 -0.54
CA LEU A 508 6.30 12.29 0.89
C LEU A 508 5.89 11.00 1.61
N ALA A 509 5.01 10.22 0.98
CA ALA A 509 4.59 8.91 1.50
C ALA A 509 5.74 7.89 1.40
N GLY A 510 6.48 7.89 0.29
CA GLY A 510 7.62 7.01 0.02
C GLY A 510 8.71 7.09 1.08
N PHE A 511 9.08 8.29 1.54
CA PHE A 511 10.06 8.48 2.62
C PHE A 511 9.64 7.83 3.96
N ARG A 512 8.34 7.58 4.15
CA ARG A 512 7.81 6.93 5.35
C ARG A 512 7.51 5.45 5.16
N ALA A 513 7.58 4.95 3.92
CA ALA A 513 7.19 3.56 3.58
C ALA A 513 8.01 2.53 4.36
N ALA A 514 9.30 2.77 4.60
CA ALA A 514 10.14 1.91 5.43
C ALA A 514 9.65 1.79 6.89
N ARG A 515 9.05 2.85 7.44
CA ARG A 515 8.67 2.92 8.85
C ARG A 515 7.27 2.37 9.14
N SER A 516 6.35 2.43 8.16
CA SER A 516 4.93 2.13 8.37
C SER A 516 4.30 1.44 7.18
N TRP A 517 3.50 0.40 7.44
CA TRP A 517 2.67 -0.25 6.42
C TRP A 517 1.60 0.69 5.85
N SER A 518 1.10 1.62 6.68
CA SER A 518 0.16 2.63 6.22
C SER A 518 0.79 3.55 5.19
N ALA A 519 2.03 4.02 5.45
CA ALA A 519 2.76 4.85 4.49
C ALA A 519 3.13 4.07 3.23
N SER A 520 3.54 2.80 3.35
CA SER A 520 3.80 1.92 2.20
C SER A 520 2.55 1.75 1.33
N ALA A 521 1.39 1.47 1.93
CA ALA A 521 0.14 1.33 1.21
C ALA A 521 -0.33 2.65 0.58
N THR A 522 -0.15 3.78 1.27
CA THR A 522 -0.42 5.11 0.69
C THR A 522 0.50 5.37 -0.50
N THR A 523 1.79 5.00 -0.40
CA THR A 523 2.73 5.09 -1.53
C THR A 523 2.28 4.20 -2.68
N ALA A 524 1.79 2.99 -2.41
CA ALA A 524 1.28 2.05 -3.42
C ALA A 524 0.06 2.62 -4.16
N LEU A 525 -0.89 3.22 -3.45
CA LEU A 525 -2.05 3.87 -4.06
C LEU A 525 -1.63 5.08 -4.91
N LEU A 526 -0.72 5.92 -4.40
CA LEU A 526 -0.21 7.07 -5.16
C LEU A 526 0.64 6.65 -6.35
N PHE A 527 1.40 5.57 -6.24
CA PHE A 527 2.14 4.99 -7.36
C PHE A 527 1.19 4.51 -8.46
N ALA A 528 0.14 3.77 -8.09
CA ALA A 528 -0.89 3.33 -9.03
C ALA A 528 -1.65 4.51 -9.64
N PHE A 529 -1.94 5.55 -8.86
CA PHE A 529 -2.58 6.77 -9.34
C PHE A 529 -1.71 7.51 -10.37
N VAL A 530 -0.44 7.76 -10.05
CA VAL A 530 0.49 8.48 -10.94
C VAL A 530 0.72 7.71 -12.24
N THR A 531 0.95 6.39 -12.14
CA THR A 531 1.14 5.55 -13.34
C THR A 531 -0.13 5.44 -14.18
N ALA A 532 -1.32 5.44 -13.57
CA ALA A 532 -2.59 5.45 -14.30
C ALA A 532 -2.86 6.79 -15.01
N CYS A 533 -2.46 7.93 -14.40
CA CYS A 533 -2.59 9.25 -15.01
C CYS A 533 -1.53 9.53 -16.09
N SER A 534 -0.33 8.98 -15.94
CA SER A 534 0.80 9.16 -16.86
C SER A 534 1.62 7.87 -16.94
N PRO A 535 1.22 6.91 -17.77
CA PRO A 535 1.93 5.64 -17.92
C PRO A 535 3.38 5.80 -18.38
N SER A 536 3.67 6.86 -19.11
CA SER A 536 5.02 7.23 -19.57
C SER A 536 6.04 7.37 -18.42
N LEU A 537 5.59 7.67 -17.19
CA LEU A 537 6.44 7.73 -16.00
C LEU A 537 6.73 6.37 -15.36
N ALA A 538 6.01 5.31 -15.73
CA ALA A 538 6.16 4.00 -15.07
C ALA A 538 7.61 3.47 -15.11
N PRO A 539 8.37 3.54 -16.20
CA PRO A 539 9.76 3.08 -16.23
C PRO A 539 10.66 3.84 -15.23
N ALA A 540 10.57 5.16 -15.19
CA ALA A 540 11.36 5.98 -14.26
C ALA A 540 11.02 5.69 -12.80
N LEU A 541 9.73 5.58 -12.47
CA LEU A 541 9.27 5.26 -11.13
C LEU A 541 9.63 3.83 -10.71
N LEU A 542 9.66 2.87 -11.64
CA LEU A 542 10.14 1.52 -11.38
C LEU A 542 11.64 1.50 -11.08
N VAL A 543 12.46 2.31 -11.78
CA VAL A 543 13.88 2.45 -11.45
C VAL A 543 14.07 3.02 -10.04
N VAL A 544 13.33 4.06 -9.68
CA VAL A 544 13.33 4.64 -8.31
C VAL A 544 12.89 3.59 -7.28
N TRP A 545 11.86 2.80 -7.59
CA TRP A 545 11.38 1.73 -6.72
C TRP A 545 12.44 0.63 -6.53
N VAL A 546 13.08 0.13 -7.60
CA VAL A 546 14.16 -0.87 -7.53
C VAL A 546 15.30 -0.34 -6.66
N GLY A 547 15.76 0.90 -6.90
CA GLY A 547 16.77 1.55 -6.08
C GLY A 547 16.38 1.61 -4.60
N SER A 548 15.12 1.94 -4.31
CA SER A 548 14.59 1.96 -2.95
C SER A 548 14.57 0.58 -2.29
N VAL A 549 14.21 -0.48 -3.03
CA VAL A 549 14.25 -1.87 -2.56
C VAL A 549 15.68 -2.29 -2.21
N LEU A 550 16.66 -1.97 -3.07
CA LEU A 550 18.06 -2.32 -2.87
C LEU A 550 18.66 -1.63 -1.64
N LEU A 551 18.26 -0.39 -1.37
CA LEU A 551 18.77 0.41 -0.25
C LEU A 551 18.11 0.09 1.10
N THR A 552 16.97 -0.63 1.12
CA THR A 552 16.14 -0.69 2.33
C THR A 552 16.39 -1.92 3.22
N GLY A 553 17.15 -2.91 2.80
CA GLY A 553 17.54 -4.08 3.60
C GLY A 553 16.35 -4.82 4.23
N ARG A 554 16.21 -4.81 5.56
CA ARG A 554 15.18 -5.56 6.32
C ARG A 554 13.73 -5.14 6.04
N TYR A 555 13.49 -4.00 5.41
CA TYR A 555 12.15 -3.47 5.11
C TYR A 555 11.66 -3.79 3.69
N VAL A 556 12.40 -4.59 2.94
CA VAL A 556 12.07 -5.03 1.57
C VAL A 556 10.60 -5.41 1.36
N PRO A 557 9.92 -6.19 2.24
CA PRO A 557 8.52 -6.55 2.00
C PRO A 557 7.55 -5.37 1.89
N ARG A 558 7.85 -4.23 2.55
CA ARG A 558 7.02 -3.02 2.48
C ARG A 558 7.16 -2.34 1.12
N PHE A 559 8.37 -2.36 0.56
CA PHE A 559 8.63 -1.78 -0.76
C PHE A 559 8.15 -2.70 -1.89
N LEU A 560 8.28 -4.02 -1.76
CA LEU A 560 7.75 -4.98 -2.73
C LEU A 560 6.23 -4.88 -2.90
N ALA A 561 5.51 -4.42 -1.89
CA ALA A 561 4.06 -4.23 -1.96
C ALA A 561 3.64 -2.99 -2.78
N ILE A 562 4.56 -2.03 -3.03
CA ILE A 562 4.23 -0.74 -3.68
C ILE A 562 3.68 -0.91 -5.09
N PRO A 563 4.30 -1.67 -6.02
CA PRO A 563 3.80 -1.76 -7.39
C PRO A 563 2.58 -2.69 -7.55
N ILE A 564 2.18 -3.46 -6.52
CA ILE A 564 1.11 -4.47 -6.65
C ILE A 564 -0.22 -3.88 -7.13
N PRO A 565 -0.76 -2.77 -6.57
CA PRO A 565 -2.01 -2.21 -7.07
C PRO A 565 -1.91 -1.74 -8.53
N ALA A 566 -0.79 -1.11 -8.91
CA ALA A 566 -0.55 -0.70 -10.30
C ALA A 566 -0.47 -1.92 -11.23
N ALA A 567 0.27 -2.97 -10.86
CA ALA A 567 0.39 -4.18 -11.66
C ALA A 567 -0.96 -4.90 -11.87
N ILE A 568 -1.83 -4.91 -10.86
CA ILE A 568 -3.18 -5.50 -10.99
C ILE A 568 -4.11 -4.64 -11.84
N LEU A 569 -4.01 -3.30 -11.75
CA LEU A 569 -4.79 -2.40 -12.59
C LEU A 569 -4.38 -2.48 -14.06
N PHE A 570 -3.08 -2.47 -14.33
CA PHE A 570 -2.55 -2.54 -15.69
C PHE A 570 -2.51 -3.97 -16.25
N GLY A 571 -2.63 -5.00 -15.41
CA GLY A 571 -2.47 -6.40 -15.81
C GLY A 571 -3.25 -6.79 -17.07
N PRO A 572 -4.56 -6.53 -17.17
CA PRO A 572 -5.33 -6.83 -18.37
C PRO A 572 -4.83 -6.09 -19.62
N LEU A 573 -4.48 -4.80 -19.49
CA LEU A 573 -3.96 -3.98 -20.59
C LEU A 573 -2.56 -4.46 -21.03
N ILE A 574 -1.69 -4.80 -20.08
CA ILE A 574 -0.35 -5.35 -20.36
C ILE A 574 -0.48 -6.64 -21.15
N LEU A 575 -1.34 -7.57 -20.70
CA LEU A 575 -1.53 -8.86 -21.40
C LEU A 575 -2.07 -8.65 -22.82
N THR A 576 -3.01 -7.72 -22.99
CA THR A 576 -3.58 -7.41 -24.32
C THR A 576 -2.53 -6.79 -25.25
N GLN A 577 -1.78 -5.77 -24.79
CA GLN A 577 -0.76 -5.12 -25.63
C GLN A 577 0.42 -6.04 -25.95
N LEU A 578 0.79 -6.94 -25.04
CA LEU A 578 1.78 -7.98 -25.32
C LEU A 578 1.28 -8.99 -26.35
N SER A 579 -0.01 -9.37 -26.31
CA SER A 579 -0.60 -10.26 -27.32
C SER A 579 -0.67 -9.62 -28.71
N LEU A 580 -0.78 -8.29 -28.76
CA LEU A 580 -0.74 -7.49 -29.99
C LEU A 580 0.69 -7.15 -30.44
N LEU A 581 1.71 -7.63 -29.71
CA LEU A 581 3.14 -7.34 -29.96
C LEU A 581 3.49 -5.84 -29.97
N ASN A 582 2.73 -5.03 -29.24
CA ASN A 582 2.91 -3.58 -29.13
C ASN A 582 3.17 -3.11 -27.68
N PRO A 583 4.28 -3.50 -27.04
CA PRO A 583 4.56 -3.15 -25.65
C PRO A 583 4.78 -1.65 -25.42
N LEU A 584 5.21 -0.89 -26.44
CA LEU A 584 5.42 0.56 -26.32
C LEU A 584 4.10 1.32 -26.19
N ALA A 585 2.98 0.77 -26.65
CA ALA A 585 1.65 1.33 -26.46
C ALA A 585 1.24 1.46 -24.98
N LEU A 586 1.87 0.69 -24.07
CA LEU A 586 1.68 0.84 -22.62
C LEU A 586 2.18 2.18 -22.05
N LEU A 587 2.98 2.93 -22.82
CA LEU A 587 3.46 4.25 -22.47
C LEU A 587 2.55 5.39 -22.98
N ALA A 588 1.48 5.04 -23.72
CA ALA A 588 0.55 6.01 -24.27
C ALA A 588 -0.19 6.74 -23.13
N ASP A 589 -0.33 8.05 -23.30
CA ASP A 589 -1.10 8.86 -22.35
C ASP A 589 -2.60 8.58 -22.50
N PRO A 590 -3.34 8.45 -21.40
CA PRO A 590 -4.78 8.23 -21.45
C PRO A 590 -5.53 9.51 -21.86
N GLY A 591 -6.65 9.32 -22.54
CA GLY A 591 -7.48 10.40 -23.07
C GLY A 591 -7.39 10.49 -24.60
N PRO A 592 -7.98 11.52 -25.23
CA PRO A 592 -7.94 11.70 -26.66
C PRO A 592 -6.52 12.04 -27.13
N THR A 593 -6.16 11.51 -28.26
CA THR A 593 -4.92 11.89 -28.95
C THR A 593 -5.06 13.30 -29.52
N VAL A 594 -4.07 14.13 -29.26
CA VAL A 594 -4.04 15.51 -29.81
C VAL A 594 -2.69 15.71 -30.47
N ALA A 595 -2.71 16.02 -31.75
CA ALA A 595 -1.52 16.39 -32.48
C ALA A 595 -0.86 17.61 -31.83
N SER A 596 0.40 17.49 -31.48
CA SER A 596 1.16 18.57 -30.85
C SER A 596 2.41 18.86 -31.69
N PRO A 597 2.79 20.13 -31.88
CA PRO A 597 4.00 20.45 -32.57
C PRO A 597 5.23 19.89 -31.88
N THR A 598 6.18 19.39 -32.64
CA THR A 598 7.41 18.78 -32.11
C THR A 598 8.27 19.84 -31.41
N THR A 599 8.57 19.59 -30.15
CA THR A 599 9.40 20.49 -29.34
C THR A 599 10.87 20.13 -29.50
N PRO A 600 11.77 21.07 -29.81
CA PRO A 600 13.18 20.80 -29.86
C PRO A 600 13.73 20.33 -28.52
N ALA A 601 14.62 19.29 -28.52
CA ALA A 601 15.13 18.65 -27.31
C ALA A 601 15.73 19.64 -26.28
N TRP A 602 16.37 20.76 -26.75
CA TRP A 602 16.92 21.76 -25.86
C TRP A 602 15.83 22.52 -25.06
N GLN A 603 14.63 22.74 -25.64
CA GLN A 603 13.50 23.33 -24.91
C GLN A 603 12.92 22.37 -23.90
N VAL A 604 12.84 21.08 -24.26
CA VAL A 604 12.42 19.99 -23.33
C VAL A 604 13.38 19.94 -22.13
N VAL A 605 14.69 20.02 -22.35
CA VAL A 605 15.68 20.05 -21.26
C VAL A 605 15.54 21.31 -20.36
N LEU A 606 15.11 22.43 -20.91
CA LEU A 606 14.80 23.63 -20.12
C LEU A 606 13.47 23.55 -19.34
N GLY A 607 12.69 22.49 -19.49
CA GLY A 607 11.45 22.26 -18.75
C GLY A 607 10.18 22.65 -19.49
N PHE A 608 10.25 22.87 -20.82
CA PHE A 608 9.10 23.26 -21.64
C PHE A 608 8.65 22.12 -22.54
N PRO A 609 7.45 21.54 -22.33
CA PRO A 609 6.93 20.45 -23.14
C PRO A 609 6.44 20.87 -24.53
N THR A 610 6.15 22.15 -24.74
CA THR A 610 5.68 22.73 -25.99
C THR A 610 6.69 23.75 -26.54
N PRO A 611 6.74 23.98 -27.87
CA PRO A 611 7.64 24.98 -28.45
C PRO A 611 7.21 26.39 -28.02
N GLY A 612 8.14 27.34 -28.14
CA GLY A 612 7.87 28.77 -27.82
C GLY A 612 8.33 29.22 -26.45
N LEU A 613 9.03 28.33 -25.66
CA LEU A 613 9.52 28.62 -24.29
C LEU A 613 8.42 29.17 -23.35
N GLY A 614 7.23 28.57 -23.43
CA GLY A 614 6.10 29.00 -22.60
C GLY A 614 5.56 30.38 -22.95
N GLY A 615 5.60 30.75 -24.21
CA GLY A 615 5.12 32.04 -24.73
C GLY A 615 6.15 33.19 -24.70
N TRP A 616 7.38 32.95 -24.22
CA TRP A 616 8.45 33.96 -24.23
C TRP A 616 8.86 34.38 -25.64
N LEU A 617 8.87 33.42 -26.61
CA LEU A 617 9.18 33.73 -28.01
C LEU A 617 8.04 34.49 -28.69
N ASP A 618 6.81 34.32 -28.29
CA ASP A 618 5.65 35.04 -28.83
C ASP A 618 5.62 36.49 -28.37
N VAL A 619 5.97 36.76 -27.11
CA VAL A 619 6.10 38.13 -26.57
C VAL A 619 7.18 38.91 -27.36
N SER A 620 8.21 38.20 -27.79
CA SER A 620 9.32 38.80 -28.54
C SER A 620 9.00 39.06 -30.01
N SER A 621 8.03 38.34 -30.60
CA SER A 621 7.62 38.54 -32.01
C SER A 621 6.89 39.88 -32.25
N VAL A 622 6.30 40.45 -31.21
CA VAL A 622 5.59 41.75 -31.24
C VAL A 622 6.56 42.94 -31.02
N ALA A 623 7.80 42.68 -30.63
CA ALA A 623 8.80 43.69 -30.25
C ALA A 623 9.95 43.77 -31.27
N PRO A 624 10.74 44.88 -31.36
CA PRO A 624 11.78 45.04 -32.35
C PRO A 624 12.88 43.98 -32.30
N LEU A 625 13.49 43.69 -33.45
CA LEU A 625 14.58 42.75 -33.67
C LEU A 625 15.63 42.79 -32.54
N GLY A 626 15.85 41.67 -31.91
CA GLY A 626 16.81 41.52 -30.82
C GLY A 626 16.23 40.99 -29.52
N LEU A 627 14.90 41.12 -29.31
CA LEU A 627 14.25 40.63 -28.09
C LEU A 627 14.05 39.09 -28.04
N ASN A 628 14.11 38.42 -29.20
CA ASN A 628 14.06 36.93 -29.23
C ASN A 628 15.28 36.32 -28.55
N ILE A 629 16.48 36.87 -28.78
CA ILE A 629 17.70 36.47 -28.10
C ILE A 629 17.62 36.82 -26.62
N ALA A 630 17.07 37.97 -26.28
CA ALA A 630 16.88 38.40 -24.89
C ALA A 630 15.90 37.52 -24.14
N ALA A 631 14.79 37.08 -24.77
CA ALA A 631 13.83 36.16 -24.17
C ALA A 631 14.46 34.78 -23.83
N GLY A 632 15.22 34.22 -24.77
CA GLY A 632 15.97 32.97 -24.55
C GLY A 632 16.99 33.09 -23.40
N ILE A 633 17.71 34.23 -23.33
CA ILE A 633 18.67 34.49 -22.24
C ILE A 633 17.96 34.61 -20.89
N VAL A 634 16.82 35.27 -20.83
CA VAL A 634 16.03 35.43 -19.59
C VAL A 634 15.57 34.04 -19.07
N VAL A 635 15.03 33.21 -19.96
CA VAL A 635 14.62 31.85 -19.59
C VAL A 635 15.81 31.03 -19.14
N LEU A 636 16.92 31.05 -19.88
CA LEU A 636 18.15 30.34 -19.55
C LEU A 636 18.72 30.78 -18.19
N ALA A 637 18.74 32.11 -17.95
CA ALA A 637 19.18 32.65 -16.67
C ALA A 637 18.29 32.23 -15.51
N ALA A 638 16.96 32.25 -15.69
CA ALA A 638 16.00 31.85 -14.65
C ALA A 638 16.10 30.35 -14.32
N VAL A 639 16.14 29.47 -15.32
CA VAL A 639 16.36 28.03 -15.10
C VAL A 639 17.76 27.78 -14.54
N GLY A 640 18.77 28.50 -15.02
CA GLY A 640 20.16 28.44 -14.59
C GLY A 640 20.34 28.76 -13.10
N VAL A 641 19.62 29.74 -12.56
CA VAL A 641 19.60 30.05 -11.12
C VAL A 641 19.18 28.84 -10.31
N ILE A 642 18.09 28.17 -10.69
CA ILE A 642 17.58 27.01 -9.96
C ILE A 642 18.56 25.83 -10.08
N ALA A 643 19.15 25.64 -11.27
CA ALA A 643 20.15 24.60 -11.52
C ALA A 643 21.43 24.83 -10.69
N VAL A 644 21.93 26.07 -10.60
CA VAL A 644 23.08 26.41 -9.76
C VAL A 644 22.76 26.10 -8.29
N LEU A 645 21.60 26.48 -7.79
CA LEU A 645 21.18 26.17 -6.42
C LEU A 645 21.12 24.65 -6.19
N ALA A 646 20.69 23.87 -7.17
CA ALA A 646 20.67 22.41 -7.08
C ALA A 646 22.10 21.82 -7.03
N ILE A 647 23.03 22.35 -7.83
CA ILE A 647 24.45 21.94 -7.82
C ILE A 647 25.10 22.28 -6.48
N VAL A 648 24.81 23.45 -5.90
CA VAL A 648 25.28 23.82 -4.55
C VAL A 648 24.85 22.80 -3.50
N GLY A 649 23.70 22.11 -3.72
CA GLY A 649 23.24 21.01 -2.86
C GLY A 649 24.21 19.84 -2.74
N LEU A 650 25.07 19.62 -3.74
CA LEU A 650 26.10 18.58 -3.68
C LEU A 650 27.18 18.86 -2.63
N PHE A 651 27.34 20.11 -2.23
CA PHE A 651 28.27 20.55 -1.19
C PHE A 651 27.62 20.63 0.21
N SER A 652 26.39 20.08 0.35
CA SER A 652 25.68 20.03 1.63
C SER A 652 26.30 18.99 2.58
N PRO A 653 26.11 19.10 3.91
CA PRO A 653 26.54 18.07 4.88
C PRO A 653 26.00 16.69 4.57
N HIS A 654 24.87 16.60 3.82
CA HIS A 654 24.27 15.34 3.38
C HIS A 654 24.12 15.30 1.86
N PRO A 655 25.22 15.17 1.09
CA PRO A 655 25.22 15.29 -0.37
C PRO A 655 24.35 14.22 -1.05
N ILE A 656 24.18 13.06 -0.44
CA ILE A 656 23.37 11.96 -0.99
C ILE A 656 21.93 12.38 -1.29
N ARG A 657 21.35 13.31 -0.53
CA ARG A 657 20.00 13.83 -0.78
C ARG A 657 19.92 14.60 -2.08
N ALA A 658 20.90 15.47 -2.34
CA ALA A 658 21.01 16.20 -3.60
C ALA A 658 21.34 15.27 -4.76
N GLN A 659 22.25 14.30 -4.57
CA GLN A 659 22.62 13.30 -5.59
C GLN A 659 21.41 12.47 -6.02
N LEU A 660 20.62 11.94 -5.07
CA LEU A 660 19.41 11.18 -5.37
C LEU A 660 18.35 12.05 -6.06
N ALA A 661 18.18 13.30 -5.65
CA ALA A 661 17.26 14.22 -6.31
C ALA A 661 17.72 14.51 -7.75
N LEU A 662 19.00 14.75 -7.99
CA LEU A 662 19.53 14.96 -9.35
C LEU A 662 19.43 13.70 -10.21
N LEU A 663 19.59 12.50 -9.63
CA LEU A 663 19.36 11.25 -10.35
C LEU A 663 17.89 11.12 -10.77
N VAL A 664 16.95 11.43 -9.90
CA VAL A 664 15.49 11.43 -10.22
C VAL A 664 15.18 12.50 -11.26
N MET A 665 15.83 13.67 -11.19
CA MET A 665 15.74 14.71 -12.21
C MET A 665 16.19 14.18 -13.58
N LEU A 666 17.34 13.51 -13.63
CA LEU A 666 17.85 12.91 -14.88
C LEU A 666 16.89 11.86 -15.43
N LEU A 667 16.33 11.00 -14.57
CA LEU A 667 15.32 10.01 -15.00
C LEU A 667 14.07 10.68 -15.59
N GLY A 668 13.61 11.78 -14.98
CA GLY A 668 12.51 12.58 -15.51
C GLY A 668 12.83 13.19 -16.88
N LEU A 669 14.04 13.75 -17.06
CA LEU A 669 14.49 14.31 -18.35
C LEU A 669 14.64 13.22 -19.43
N VAL A 670 15.23 12.08 -19.09
CA VAL A 670 15.36 10.94 -20.00
C VAL A 670 13.98 10.44 -20.43
N THR A 671 13.02 10.38 -19.51
CA THR A 671 11.63 10.03 -19.83
C THR A 671 11.02 11.06 -20.77
N ALA A 672 11.15 12.36 -20.48
CA ALA A 672 10.56 13.42 -21.28
C ALA A 672 11.11 13.43 -22.73
N VAL A 673 12.44 13.36 -22.88
CA VAL A 673 13.09 13.32 -24.19
C VAL A 673 12.84 11.99 -24.91
N GLY A 674 12.83 10.87 -24.18
CA GLY A 674 12.57 9.55 -24.75
C GLY A 674 11.16 9.46 -25.36
N VAL A 675 10.16 9.87 -24.57
CA VAL A 675 8.75 9.80 -24.95
C VAL A 675 8.42 10.74 -26.12
N SER A 676 9.02 11.92 -26.20
CA SER A 676 8.81 12.86 -27.31
C SER A 676 9.32 12.33 -28.68
N ASN A 677 10.17 11.31 -28.67
CA ASN A 677 10.69 10.69 -29.88
C ASN A 677 9.97 9.38 -30.28
N ILE A 678 9.06 8.87 -29.43
CA ILE A 678 8.32 7.63 -29.68
C ILE A 678 6.92 8.01 -30.17
N ARG A 679 6.55 7.52 -31.36
CA ARG A 679 5.25 7.73 -32.01
C ARG A 679 4.52 6.40 -32.11
N PHE A 680 3.50 6.20 -31.29
CA PHE A 680 2.71 4.96 -31.24
C PHE A 680 1.21 5.19 -31.23
N ALA A 681 0.76 6.43 -31.09
CA ALA A 681 -0.65 6.81 -31.20
C ALA A 681 -0.86 7.67 -32.45
N PHE A 682 -2.07 7.63 -32.97
CA PHE A 682 -2.45 8.37 -34.17
C PHE A 682 -3.66 9.26 -33.85
N ASP A 683 -3.62 10.48 -34.38
CA ASP A 683 -4.76 11.38 -34.46
C ASP A 683 -5.13 11.49 -35.95
N GLY A 684 -6.10 10.68 -36.39
CA GLY A 684 -6.33 10.43 -37.79
C GLY A 684 -5.14 9.80 -38.49
N SER A 685 -4.56 10.47 -39.51
CA SER A 685 -3.34 10.06 -40.21
C SER A 685 -2.05 10.57 -39.55
N VAL A 686 -2.14 11.52 -38.60
CA VAL A 686 -0.99 12.17 -37.99
C VAL A 686 -0.46 11.38 -36.81
N PRO A 687 0.78 10.84 -36.88
CA PRO A 687 1.36 10.15 -35.75
C PRO A 687 1.72 11.14 -34.63
N THR A 688 1.22 10.87 -33.42
CA THR A 688 1.42 11.75 -32.25
C THR A 688 2.40 11.14 -31.27
N PRO A 689 3.40 11.90 -30.76
CA PRO A 689 4.22 11.46 -29.65
C PRO A 689 3.41 11.54 -28.33
N ALA A 690 3.82 10.75 -27.34
CA ALA A 690 3.29 10.94 -26.01
C ALA A 690 3.78 12.25 -25.37
N TRP A 691 3.05 12.73 -24.37
CA TRP A 691 3.27 14.02 -23.73
C TRP A 691 4.55 14.03 -22.86
N SER A 692 5.52 14.90 -23.17
CA SER A 692 6.77 15.02 -22.42
C SER A 692 6.62 15.69 -21.05
N GLY A 693 5.54 16.45 -20.80
CA GLY A 693 5.33 17.24 -19.61
C GLY A 693 5.23 16.46 -18.31
N SER A 694 4.80 15.20 -18.34
CA SER A 694 4.77 14.33 -17.16
C SER A 694 6.19 13.99 -16.68
N GLY A 695 7.11 13.65 -17.59
CA GLY A 695 8.52 13.45 -17.29
C GLY A 695 9.20 14.73 -16.78
N LEU A 696 8.85 15.87 -17.38
CA LEU A 696 9.33 17.18 -16.95
C LEU A 696 8.80 17.56 -15.56
N SER A 697 7.59 17.18 -15.19
CA SER A 697 7.04 17.42 -13.85
C SER A 697 7.85 16.67 -12.78
N LEU A 698 8.27 15.43 -13.06
CA LEU A 698 9.17 14.67 -12.20
C LEU A 698 10.55 15.34 -12.10
N ALA A 699 11.12 15.74 -13.25
CA ALA A 699 12.41 16.40 -13.31
C ALA A 699 12.40 17.75 -12.55
N TRP A 700 11.35 18.53 -12.73
CA TRP A 700 11.19 19.83 -12.06
C TRP A 700 11.06 19.69 -10.55
N LEU A 701 10.22 18.77 -10.06
CA LEU A 701 10.09 18.48 -8.63
C LEU A 701 11.45 18.10 -8.03
N ALA A 702 12.16 17.20 -8.69
CA ALA A 702 13.46 16.72 -8.23
C ALA A 702 14.53 17.83 -8.26
N LEU A 703 14.55 18.70 -9.28
CA LEU A 703 15.40 19.87 -9.37
C LEU A 703 15.16 20.85 -8.21
N VAL A 704 13.87 21.13 -7.92
CA VAL A 704 13.48 22.01 -6.80
C VAL A 704 13.92 21.41 -5.47
N ILE A 705 13.77 20.10 -5.26
CA ILE A 705 14.23 19.43 -4.04
C ILE A 705 15.77 19.51 -3.91
N ALA A 706 16.52 19.32 -4.98
CA ALA A 706 17.97 19.50 -4.98
C ALA A 706 18.34 20.96 -4.64
N ALA A 707 17.65 21.94 -5.23
CA ALA A 707 17.86 23.36 -4.95
C ALA A 707 17.55 23.72 -3.49
N THR A 708 16.50 23.12 -2.86
CA THR A 708 16.22 23.34 -1.43
C THR A 708 17.36 22.84 -0.53
N THR A 709 18.00 21.71 -0.90
CA THR A 709 19.18 21.25 -0.16
C THR A 709 20.35 22.22 -0.32
N GLY A 710 20.57 22.78 -1.53
CA GLY A 710 21.58 23.79 -1.80
C GLY A 710 21.36 25.10 -1.03
N ILE A 711 20.13 25.61 -1.03
CA ILE A 711 19.79 26.81 -0.25
C ILE A 711 20.03 26.59 1.24
N SER A 712 19.80 25.37 1.76
CA SER A 712 19.99 25.05 3.17
C SER A 712 21.47 25.13 3.61
N VAL A 713 22.43 24.93 2.69
CA VAL A 713 23.87 25.04 2.94
C VAL A 713 24.26 26.45 3.38
N LEU A 714 23.59 27.45 2.81
CA LEU A 714 23.88 28.86 3.06
C LEU A 714 23.40 29.39 4.44
N ARG A 715 22.88 28.51 5.29
CA ARG A 715 22.48 28.78 6.68
C ARG A 715 21.75 30.14 6.81
N ARG A 716 22.30 31.09 7.59
CA ARG A 716 21.70 32.41 7.84
C ARG A 716 21.43 33.24 6.56
N PHE A 717 22.17 33.04 5.49
CA PHE A 717 21.99 33.72 4.20
C PHE A 717 20.98 33.05 3.27
N SER A 718 20.32 31.95 3.68
CA SER A 718 19.40 31.20 2.83
C SER A 718 18.18 31.97 2.29
N VAL A 719 17.85 33.09 2.90
CA VAL A 719 16.74 33.95 2.49
C VAL A 719 16.99 34.56 1.08
N TYR A 720 18.20 35.07 0.83
CA TYR A 720 18.52 35.72 -0.45
C TYR A 720 18.44 34.77 -1.65
N PRO A 721 19.12 33.61 -1.66
CA PRO A 721 19.00 32.66 -2.78
C PRO A 721 17.59 32.08 -2.93
N ALA A 722 16.84 31.90 -1.84
CA ALA A 722 15.45 31.48 -1.93
C ALA A 722 14.58 32.58 -2.62
N MET A 723 14.78 33.85 -2.31
CA MET A 723 14.07 34.94 -2.97
C MET A 723 14.44 35.06 -4.43
N VAL A 724 15.75 34.94 -4.79
CA VAL A 724 16.19 34.93 -6.17
C VAL A 724 15.60 33.75 -6.95
N GLY A 725 15.56 32.56 -6.34
CA GLY A 725 14.92 31.40 -6.93
C GLY A 725 13.39 31.58 -7.11
N MET A 726 12.70 32.19 -6.14
CA MET A 726 11.27 32.53 -6.29
C MET A 726 11.03 33.50 -7.42
N LEU A 727 11.88 34.56 -7.53
CA LEU A 727 11.80 35.54 -8.62
C LEU A 727 12.00 34.83 -9.97
N ALA A 728 12.99 33.94 -10.08
CA ALA A 728 13.26 33.21 -11.31
C ALA A 728 12.03 32.37 -11.74
N VAL A 729 11.36 31.71 -10.82
CA VAL A 729 10.14 30.95 -11.10
C VAL A 729 8.98 31.83 -11.52
N VAL A 730 8.80 32.98 -10.85
CA VAL A 730 7.78 33.97 -11.23
C VAL A 730 8.03 34.48 -12.64
N VAL A 731 9.28 34.82 -13.00
CA VAL A 731 9.66 35.24 -14.36
C VAL A 731 9.28 34.17 -15.39
N LEU A 732 9.57 32.90 -15.13
CA LEU A 732 9.20 31.80 -16.04
C LEU A 732 7.67 31.67 -16.21
N ALA A 733 6.89 31.96 -15.17
CA ALA A 733 5.44 31.81 -15.14
C ALA A 733 4.68 32.98 -15.81
N VAL A 734 5.29 34.19 -15.94
CA VAL A 734 4.59 35.38 -16.42
C VAL A 734 3.90 35.21 -17.77
N PRO A 735 4.56 34.77 -18.86
CA PRO A 735 3.87 34.67 -20.16
C PRO A 735 2.80 33.55 -20.13
N LEU A 736 3.05 32.46 -19.40
CA LEU A 736 2.11 31.34 -19.24
C LEU A 736 0.84 31.79 -18.51
N THR A 737 0.96 32.56 -17.45
CA THR A 737 -0.20 33.11 -16.74
C THR A 737 -0.94 34.13 -17.58
N ALA A 738 -0.23 34.97 -18.34
CA ALA A 738 -0.82 35.96 -19.26
C ALA A 738 -1.61 35.29 -20.39
N SER A 739 -1.24 34.12 -20.86
CA SER A 739 -1.92 33.37 -21.93
C SER A 739 -3.41 33.10 -21.63
N PHE A 740 -3.75 32.87 -20.36
CA PHE A 740 -5.14 32.67 -19.94
C PHE A 740 -6.01 33.94 -20.11
N PHE A 741 -5.43 35.13 -19.97
CA PHE A 741 -6.14 36.38 -20.11
C PHE A 741 -6.22 36.87 -21.56
N ILE A 742 -5.21 36.54 -22.39
CA ILE A 742 -5.12 36.98 -23.78
C ILE A 742 -5.89 36.04 -24.72
N GLY A 743 -6.53 34.97 -24.17
CA GLY A 743 -7.28 34.00 -24.95
C GLY A 743 -6.41 33.04 -25.77
N ARG A 744 -5.13 32.87 -25.39
CA ARG A 744 -4.22 31.89 -26.00
C ARG A 744 -4.27 30.52 -25.34
N SER A 745 -4.94 30.38 -24.20
CA SER A 745 -5.24 29.07 -23.61
C SER A 745 -6.23 28.34 -24.50
N VAL A 746 -5.93 27.07 -24.79
CA VAL A 746 -6.82 26.20 -25.56
C VAL A 746 -8.05 25.83 -24.74
N VAL A 747 -7.92 25.85 -23.39
CA VAL A 747 -9.00 25.49 -22.46
C VAL A 747 -9.97 26.65 -22.30
N VAL A 748 -11.23 26.37 -22.58
CA VAL A 748 -12.34 27.34 -22.52
C VAL A 748 -13.49 26.79 -21.69
N PRO A 749 -14.39 27.62 -21.14
CA PRO A 749 -15.63 27.16 -20.55
C PRO A 749 -16.45 26.33 -21.54
N GLY A 750 -16.88 25.13 -21.12
CA GLY A 750 -17.68 24.20 -21.91
C GLY A 750 -19.09 24.00 -21.34
N ASN A 751 -19.90 23.25 -22.04
CA ASN A 751 -21.30 22.95 -21.67
C ASN A 751 -21.62 21.45 -21.67
N ASP A 752 -20.64 20.57 -21.57
CA ASP A 752 -20.73 19.08 -21.64
C ASP A 752 -21.27 18.53 -22.98
N LEU A 753 -21.59 19.38 -23.96
CA LEU A 753 -22.05 18.96 -25.28
C LEU A 753 -20.87 18.91 -26.23
N VAL A 754 -20.54 17.73 -26.73
CA VAL A 754 -19.51 17.53 -27.75
C VAL A 754 -20.11 17.72 -29.14
N PHE A 755 -21.32 17.24 -29.32
CA PHE A 755 -22.05 17.34 -30.59
C PHE A 755 -22.98 18.55 -30.66
N PRO A 756 -23.37 18.97 -31.88
CA PRO A 756 -24.38 20.00 -32.06
C PRO A 756 -25.66 19.73 -31.26
N ALA A 757 -26.34 20.80 -30.84
CA ALA A 757 -27.52 20.68 -29.95
C ALA A 757 -28.61 19.79 -30.51
N TYR A 758 -28.78 19.72 -31.85
CA TYR A 758 -29.77 18.84 -32.50
C TYR A 758 -29.41 17.37 -32.31
N VAL A 759 -28.15 16.96 -32.52
CA VAL A 759 -27.68 15.59 -32.27
C VAL A 759 -27.81 15.23 -30.80
N SER A 760 -27.41 16.14 -29.90
CA SER A 760 -27.49 15.92 -28.47
C SER A 760 -28.93 15.79 -27.96
N ALA A 761 -29.89 16.53 -28.52
CA ALA A 761 -31.31 16.41 -28.21
C ALA A 761 -31.87 15.04 -28.66
N GLN A 762 -31.50 14.58 -29.82
CA GLN A 762 -31.89 13.24 -30.30
C GLN A 762 -31.24 12.12 -29.50
N ALA A 763 -29.96 12.25 -29.15
CA ALA A 763 -29.25 11.30 -28.33
C ALA A 763 -29.79 11.20 -26.89
N ALA A 764 -30.33 12.29 -26.34
CA ALA A 764 -31.00 12.28 -25.05
C ALA A 764 -32.31 11.46 -25.06
N MET A 765 -33.00 11.39 -26.20
CA MET A 765 -34.21 10.56 -26.39
C MET A 765 -33.83 9.11 -26.74
N ASN A 766 -32.77 8.93 -27.50
CA ASN A 766 -32.28 7.67 -27.96
C ASN A 766 -30.77 7.53 -27.76
N PRO A 767 -30.32 6.98 -26.63
CA PRO A 767 -28.88 6.87 -26.30
C PRO A 767 -28.09 5.97 -27.25
N ASP A 768 -28.77 5.14 -28.06
CA ASP A 768 -28.14 4.18 -28.97
C ASP A 768 -27.90 4.74 -30.37
N ILE A 769 -28.38 5.96 -30.65
CA ILE A 769 -28.15 6.63 -31.93
C ILE A 769 -26.65 6.87 -32.14
N ARG A 770 -26.20 6.66 -33.37
CA ARG A 770 -24.79 6.83 -33.71
C ARG A 770 -24.59 7.96 -34.69
N THR A 771 -23.42 8.61 -34.54
CA THR A 771 -22.99 9.70 -35.43
C THR A 771 -21.65 9.32 -36.05
N ILE A 772 -21.58 9.35 -37.39
CA ILE A 772 -20.27 9.28 -38.08
C ILE A 772 -19.68 10.67 -38.09
N VAL A 773 -18.48 10.79 -37.55
CA VAL A 773 -17.67 12.01 -37.59
C VAL A 773 -16.61 11.83 -38.67
N LEU A 774 -16.60 12.73 -39.64
CA LEU A 774 -15.66 12.75 -40.77
C LEU A 774 -14.75 13.97 -40.61
N THR A 775 -13.45 13.80 -40.77
CA THR A 775 -12.45 14.87 -40.66
C THR A 775 -11.42 14.74 -41.76
N ALA A 776 -11.31 15.77 -42.59
CA ALA A 776 -10.29 15.81 -43.65
C ALA A 776 -8.89 15.94 -43.03
N GLN A 777 -7.97 15.11 -43.56
CA GLN A 777 -6.63 14.92 -42.99
C GLN A 777 -5.58 15.68 -43.81
N PRO A 778 -4.43 16.06 -43.19
CA PRO A 778 -3.35 16.78 -43.87
C PRO A 778 -2.77 16.04 -45.11
N ASP A 779 -2.86 14.73 -45.14
CA ASP A 779 -2.41 13.90 -46.28
C ASP A 779 -3.42 13.81 -47.43
N GLY A 780 -4.57 14.49 -47.31
CA GLY A 780 -5.64 14.48 -48.32
C GLY A 780 -6.63 13.32 -48.19
N GLY A 781 -6.48 12.49 -47.16
CA GLY A 781 -7.43 11.46 -46.75
C GLY A 781 -8.58 12.06 -45.89
N VAL A 782 -9.55 11.19 -45.55
CA VAL A 782 -10.64 11.52 -44.61
C VAL A 782 -10.66 10.47 -43.50
N SER A 783 -10.46 10.90 -42.27
CA SER A 783 -10.66 10.02 -41.11
C SER A 783 -12.14 9.93 -40.77
N ALA A 784 -12.59 8.72 -40.39
CA ALA A 784 -13.96 8.49 -39.96
C ALA A 784 -13.97 7.82 -38.58
N SER A 785 -14.81 8.32 -37.68
CA SER A 785 -15.09 7.68 -36.39
C SER A 785 -16.59 7.50 -36.18
N LEU A 786 -16.97 6.41 -35.52
CA LEU A 786 -18.36 6.09 -35.21
C LEU A 786 -18.58 6.33 -33.72
N GLU A 787 -19.24 7.42 -33.40
CA GLU A 787 -19.53 7.81 -32.03
C GLU A 787 -20.98 7.50 -31.64
N ARG A 788 -21.22 7.24 -30.36
CA ARG A 788 -22.54 6.85 -29.85
C ARG A 788 -23.09 7.91 -28.92
N GLY A 789 -24.40 8.14 -28.96
CA GLY A 789 -25.10 8.99 -28.03
C GLY A 789 -24.64 10.45 -28.05
N LEU A 790 -24.26 10.98 -26.88
CA LEU A 790 -23.86 12.39 -26.71
C LEU A 790 -22.41 12.70 -27.16
N GLY A 791 -21.68 11.68 -27.65
CA GLY A 791 -20.32 11.85 -28.15
C GLY A 791 -19.21 11.34 -27.21
N PRO A 792 -17.94 11.51 -27.62
CA PRO A 792 -16.81 11.00 -26.87
C PRO A 792 -16.61 11.73 -25.52
N THR A 793 -16.14 10.96 -24.52
CA THR A 793 -15.78 11.46 -23.19
C THR A 793 -14.38 11.00 -22.80
N LEU A 794 -13.80 11.61 -21.77
CA LEU A 794 -12.53 11.14 -21.22
C LEU A 794 -12.63 9.68 -20.71
N ALA A 795 -13.76 9.29 -20.14
CA ALA A 795 -13.98 7.93 -19.65
C ALA A 795 -14.14 6.91 -20.77
N SER A 796 -14.64 7.33 -21.94
CA SER A 796 -14.79 6.46 -23.12
C SER A 796 -13.53 6.36 -23.96
N SER A 797 -12.59 7.29 -23.84
CA SER A 797 -11.31 7.28 -24.54
C SER A 797 -10.49 6.05 -24.13
N SER A 798 -9.82 5.40 -25.09
CA SER A 798 -9.03 4.19 -24.83
C SER A 798 -7.71 4.20 -25.58
N THR A 799 -6.61 4.01 -24.84
CA THR A 799 -5.27 3.86 -25.42
C THR A 799 -5.17 2.59 -26.27
N LEU A 800 -5.94 1.56 -25.95
CA LEU A 800 -6.00 0.35 -26.77
C LEU A 800 -6.51 0.66 -28.19
N VAL A 801 -7.54 1.51 -28.30
CA VAL A 801 -8.12 1.91 -29.60
C VAL A 801 -7.15 2.79 -30.37
N SER A 802 -6.57 3.83 -29.74
CA SER A 802 -5.69 4.80 -30.39
C SER A 802 -4.33 4.23 -30.81
N THR A 803 -3.91 3.09 -30.25
CA THR A 803 -2.62 2.45 -30.55
C THR A 803 -2.74 1.17 -31.37
N THR A 804 -3.94 0.71 -31.69
CA THR A 804 -4.16 -0.49 -32.51
C THR A 804 -4.16 -0.11 -33.98
N SER A 805 -3.18 -0.61 -34.72
CA SER A 805 -3.02 -0.38 -36.16
C SER A 805 -3.68 -1.46 -37.05
N SER A 806 -4.16 -2.56 -36.44
CA SER A 806 -4.74 -3.68 -37.22
C SER A 806 -6.21 -3.41 -37.50
N ALA A 807 -6.56 -3.40 -38.79
CA ALA A 807 -7.95 -3.35 -39.22
C ALA A 807 -8.66 -4.66 -38.80
N SER A 808 -9.60 -4.54 -37.83
CA SER A 808 -10.56 -5.60 -37.57
C SER A 808 -11.51 -5.72 -38.79
N PRO A 809 -12.11 -6.89 -39.06
CA PRO A 809 -13.10 -7.03 -40.13
C PRO A 809 -14.25 -5.99 -40.03
N ALA A 810 -14.64 -5.62 -38.82
CA ALA A 810 -15.64 -4.57 -38.58
C ALA A 810 -15.10 -3.19 -38.98
N LEU A 811 -13.83 -2.91 -38.76
CA LEU A 811 -13.18 -1.65 -39.12
C LEU A 811 -13.05 -1.52 -40.64
N SER A 812 -12.74 -2.59 -41.35
CA SER A 812 -12.67 -2.57 -42.82
C SER A 812 -14.05 -2.30 -43.45
N VAL A 813 -15.11 -2.96 -42.96
CA VAL A 813 -16.49 -2.69 -43.41
C VAL A 813 -16.90 -1.25 -43.15
N PHE A 814 -16.58 -0.73 -41.97
CA PHE A 814 -16.86 0.67 -41.62
C PHE A 814 -16.06 1.65 -42.49
N GLY A 815 -14.80 1.31 -42.78
CA GLY A 815 -13.95 2.10 -43.67
C GLY A 815 -14.46 2.15 -45.10
N ASP A 816 -14.99 1.01 -45.64
CA ASP A 816 -15.60 0.97 -46.95
C ASP A 816 -16.86 1.83 -47.03
N ILE A 817 -17.70 1.79 -45.99
CA ILE A 817 -18.92 2.63 -45.89
C ILE A 817 -18.55 4.11 -45.84
N ALA A 818 -17.60 4.49 -44.99
CA ALA A 818 -17.14 5.88 -44.87
C ALA A 818 -16.49 6.37 -46.16
N GLY A 819 -15.69 5.51 -46.83
CA GLY A 819 -15.08 5.80 -48.13
C GLY A 819 -16.12 6.03 -49.22
N ASN A 820 -17.18 5.20 -49.26
CA ASN A 820 -18.29 5.37 -50.18
C ASN A 820 -19.07 6.68 -49.97
N LEU A 821 -19.26 7.09 -48.69
CA LEU A 821 -19.93 8.35 -48.36
C LEU A 821 -19.17 9.60 -48.85
N VAL A 822 -17.86 9.61 -48.83
CA VAL A 822 -17.02 10.76 -49.23
C VAL A 822 -16.55 10.67 -50.67
N SER A 823 -16.92 9.58 -51.38
CA SER A 823 -16.61 9.40 -52.81
C SER A 823 -17.80 9.81 -53.70
N THR A 824 -17.49 10.16 -54.92
CA THR A 824 -18.50 10.52 -55.94
C THR A 824 -19.11 9.30 -56.64
N SER A 825 -18.97 8.10 -56.06
CA SER A 825 -19.38 6.82 -56.67
C SER A 825 -20.89 6.60 -56.83
N GLY A 826 -21.71 7.43 -56.21
CA GLY A 826 -23.17 7.39 -56.28
C GLY A 826 -23.80 6.27 -55.40
N SER A 827 -23.02 5.64 -54.55
CA SER A 827 -23.52 4.70 -53.56
C SER A 827 -24.35 5.45 -52.49
N ASP A 828 -25.61 5.07 -52.34
CA ASP A 828 -26.49 5.71 -51.33
C ASP A 828 -26.17 5.23 -49.92
N GLY A 829 -25.54 4.03 -49.73
CA GLY A 829 -25.13 3.47 -48.43
C GLY A 829 -26.24 3.41 -47.34
N ASN A 830 -27.46 3.73 -47.70
CA ASN A 830 -28.57 3.97 -46.76
C ASN A 830 -28.90 2.74 -45.92
N ASN A 831 -28.91 1.56 -46.54
CA ASN A 831 -29.22 0.29 -45.86
C ASN A 831 -28.13 -0.08 -44.85
N GLU A 832 -26.87 0.16 -45.20
CA GLU A 832 -25.70 -0.09 -44.35
C GLU A 832 -25.65 0.88 -43.18
N LEU A 833 -25.93 2.17 -43.41
CA LEU A 833 -26.00 3.19 -42.35
C LEU A 833 -27.13 2.89 -41.34
N ARG A 834 -28.30 2.47 -41.83
CA ARG A 834 -29.44 2.07 -41.00
C ARG A 834 -29.13 0.80 -40.23
N ALA A 835 -28.50 -0.22 -40.86
CA ALA A 835 -28.09 -1.44 -40.18
C ALA A 835 -27.08 -1.17 -39.01
N MET A 836 -26.26 -0.12 -39.14
CA MET A 836 -25.35 0.32 -38.08
C MET A 836 -25.99 1.27 -37.09
N GLY A 837 -27.24 1.67 -37.24
CA GLY A 837 -27.89 2.63 -36.34
C GLY A 837 -27.36 4.07 -36.47
N VAL A 838 -26.82 4.43 -37.62
CA VAL A 838 -26.27 5.78 -37.87
C VAL A 838 -27.38 6.76 -38.17
N GLY A 839 -27.64 7.68 -37.26
CA GLY A 839 -28.66 8.75 -37.43
C GLY A 839 -28.10 10.05 -37.98
N PHE A 840 -26.79 10.27 -37.80
CA PHE A 840 -26.16 11.54 -38.21
C PHE A 840 -24.79 11.33 -38.84
N ILE A 841 -24.41 12.25 -39.71
CA ILE A 841 -23.08 12.39 -40.30
C ILE A 841 -22.63 13.85 -40.04
N LEU A 842 -21.49 14.02 -39.38
CA LEU A 842 -20.88 15.28 -39.06
C LEU A 842 -19.54 15.41 -39.78
N LEU A 843 -19.41 16.37 -40.68
CA LEU A 843 -18.14 16.73 -41.30
C LEU A 843 -17.54 17.91 -40.52
N THR A 844 -16.46 17.63 -39.77
CA THR A 844 -15.77 18.62 -38.95
C THR A 844 -14.77 19.40 -39.79
N SER A 845 -14.29 20.55 -39.24
CA SER A 845 -13.24 21.32 -39.91
C SER A 845 -12.00 20.48 -40.21
N PRO A 846 -11.28 20.74 -41.31
CA PRO A 846 -10.08 20.04 -41.70
C PRO A 846 -9.03 20.04 -40.58
N GLN A 847 -8.34 18.93 -40.39
CA GLN A 847 -7.27 18.82 -39.42
C GLN A 847 -6.03 19.62 -39.87
N ALA A 848 -5.49 20.39 -38.94
CA ALA A 848 -4.24 21.08 -39.16
C ALA A 848 -3.04 20.11 -39.04
N GLU A 849 -1.97 20.35 -39.77
CA GLU A 849 -0.69 19.66 -39.59
C GLU A 849 -0.07 20.03 -38.23
N THR A 850 0.98 19.28 -37.85
CA THR A 850 1.79 19.59 -36.65
C THR A 850 2.37 21.00 -36.59
N SER A 851 2.43 21.69 -37.72
CA SER A 851 2.79 23.11 -37.84
C SER A 851 1.69 24.09 -37.39
N GLY A 852 0.45 23.61 -37.25
CA GLY A 852 -0.76 24.40 -37.01
C GLY A 852 -1.40 24.95 -38.27
N GLU A 853 -0.87 24.66 -39.48
CA GLU A 853 -1.41 25.07 -40.77
C GLU A 853 -2.30 23.99 -41.37
N ILE A 854 -3.43 24.40 -41.98
CA ILE A 854 -4.28 23.51 -42.78
C ILE A 854 -3.69 23.41 -44.16
N THR A 855 -3.30 22.22 -44.58
CA THR A 855 -2.73 21.94 -45.91
C THR A 855 -3.74 22.17 -47.04
N VAL A 856 -3.27 22.35 -48.26
CA VAL A 856 -4.14 22.47 -49.42
C VAL A 856 -4.86 21.13 -49.68
N GLU A 857 -4.17 20.00 -49.46
CA GLU A 857 -4.69 18.65 -49.57
C GLU A 857 -5.86 18.41 -48.61
N ALA A 858 -5.77 18.89 -47.35
CA ALA A 858 -6.87 18.77 -46.38
C ALA A 858 -8.09 19.61 -46.81
N ARG A 859 -7.88 20.80 -47.31
CA ARG A 859 -8.99 21.65 -47.82
C ARG A 859 -9.67 21.02 -49.02
N ASP A 860 -8.88 20.45 -49.93
CA ASP A 860 -9.40 19.76 -51.13
C ASP A 860 -10.16 18.47 -50.73
N ALA A 861 -9.68 17.73 -49.74
CA ALA A 861 -10.38 16.58 -49.22
C ALA A 861 -11.71 16.98 -48.58
N ASP A 862 -11.72 18.05 -47.76
CA ASP A 862 -12.94 18.60 -47.15
C ASP A 862 -13.96 19.02 -48.20
N ALA A 863 -13.51 19.76 -49.23
CA ALA A 863 -14.36 20.17 -50.36
C ALA A 863 -14.92 18.97 -51.13
N ARG A 864 -14.13 17.92 -51.37
CA ARG A 864 -14.63 16.69 -52.04
C ARG A 864 -15.62 15.96 -51.17
N ALA A 865 -15.35 15.78 -49.86
CA ALA A 865 -16.23 15.13 -48.93
C ALA A 865 -17.56 15.85 -48.78
N SER A 866 -17.51 17.19 -48.61
CA SER A 866 -18.75 17.99 -48.54
C SER A 866 -19.59 17.90 -49.81
N ALA A 867 -18.97 17.99 -51.01
CA ALA A 867 -19.66 17.87 -52.27
C ALA A 867 -20.31 16.49 -52.44
N ALA A 868 -19.63 15.39 -52.02
CA ALA A 868 -20.17 14.04 -52.08
C ALA A 868 -21.37 13.86 -51.14
N LEU A 869 -21.29 14.39 -49.91
CA LEU A 869 -22.39 14.34 -48.92
C LEU A 869 -23.60 15.15 -49.37
N PHE A 870 -23.41 16.34 -49.98
CA PHE A 870 -24.51 17.12 -50.52
C PHE A 870 -25.17 16.49 -51.74
N ALA A 871 -24.42 15.73 -52.55
CA ALA A 871 -24.92 15.02 -53.69
C ALA A 871 -25.65 13.70 -53.33
N ASN A 872 -25.54 13.20 -52.08
CA ASN A 872 -26.12 11.94 -51.66
C ASN A 872 -27.63 12.08 -51.36
N PRO A 873 -28.53 11.48 -52.18
CA PRO A 873 -29.99 11.60 -52.00
C PRO A 873 -30.53 10.92 -50.75
N ALA A 874 -29.76 10.02 -50.15
CA ALA A 874 -30.11 9.32 -48.90
C ALA A 874 -29.94 10.17 -47.65
N LEU A 875 -29.26 11.33 -47.76
CA LEU A 875 -28.96 12.20 -46.64
C LEU A 875 -29.85 13.46 -46.67
N GLN A 876 -30.31 13.82 -45.51
CA GLN A 876 -31.05 15.10 -45.33
C GLN A 876 -30.12 16.14 -44.70
N GLU A 877 -29.88 17.23 -45.41
CA GLU A 877 -29.09 18.33 -44.87
C GLU A 877 -29.78 18.96 -43.66
N VAL A 878 -29.01 19.08 -42.53
CA VAL A 878 -29.43 19.87 -41.35
C VAL A 878 -28.82 21.27 -41.41
N GLY A 879 -27.60 21.38 -41.96
CA GLY A 879 -26.91 22.64 -42.17
C GLY A 879 -25.63 22.84 -41.39
N VAL A 880 -25.14 24.08 -41.38
CA VAL A 880 -23.93 24.48 -40.68
C VAL A 880 -24.14 24.55 -39.19
N THR A 881 -23.26 23.92 -38.42
CA THR A 881 -23.27 23.92 -36.94
C THR A 881 -21.95 24.49 -36.42
N SER A 882 -21.87 24.72 -35.10
CA SER A 882 -20.62 25.12 -34.44
C SER A 882 -19.50 24.09 -34.55
N SER A 883 -19.83 22.83 -34.82
CA SER A 883 -18.89 21.71 -34.90
C SER A 883 -18.59 21.26 -36.34
N GLY A 884 -19.27 21.80 -37.34
CA GLY A 884 -19.14 21.47 -38.75
C GLY A 884 -20.45 21.33 -39.48
N LEU A 885 -20.42 20.75 -40.68
CA LEU A 885 -21.58 20.46 -41.49
C LEU A 885 -22.27 19.17 -41.02
N LEU A 886 -23.59 19.24 -40.88
CA LEU A 886 -24.40 18.14 -40.32
C LEU A 886 -25.44 17.64 -41.29
N TRP A 887 -25.53 16.31 -41.47
CA TRP A 887 -26.57 15.60 -42.22
C TRP A 887 -27.28 14.61 -41.33
N ARG A 888 -28.55 14.38 -41.60
CA ARG A 888 -29.38 13.36 -40.95
C ARG A 888 -29.62 12.19 -41.88
N VAL A 889 -29.57 10.98 -41.39
CA VAL A 889 -30.03 9.75 -42.07
C VAL A 889 -31.47 9.51 -41.66
N PRO A 890 -32.43 9.55 -42.64
CA PRO A 890 -33.86 9.37 -42.30
C PRO A 890 -34.18 7.88 -42.00
N ASP A 891 -35.25 7.66 -41.23
CA ASP A 891 -35.85 6.34 -40.91
C ASP A 891 -34.88 5.33 -40.27
N VAL A 892 -34.00 5.77 -39.38
CA VAL A 892 -33.13 4.87 -38.61
C VAL A 892 -33.91 4.30 -37.42
N ASP A 893 -34.11 3.00 -37.42
CA ASP A 893 -34.66 2.25 -36.31
C ASP A 893 -33.52 1.78 -35.42
N SER A 894 -33.36 2.44 -34.29
CA SER A 894 -32.26 2.17 -33.32
C SER A 894 -32.42 0.85 -32.56
N SER A 895 -33.60 0.18 -32.68
CA SER A 895 -33.82 -1.09 -31.99
C SER A 895 -33.12 -2.29 -32.68
N VAL A 896 -32.59 -2.10 -33.88
CA VAL A 896 -31.93 -3.16 -34.68
C VAL A 896 -30.46 -2.87 -34.87
N VAL A 897 -29.67 -2.93 -33.83
CA VAL A 897 -28.22 -2.96 -33.93
C VAL A 897 -27.76 -4.45 -34.01
N ALA A 898 -27.80 -5.01 -35.16
CA ALA A 898 -27.29 -6.37 -35.37
C ALA A 898 -25.75 -6.38 -35.35
N GLY A 899 -25.17 -7.25 -34.55
CA GLY A 899 -23.80 -7.73 -34.75
C GLY A 899 -22.72 -7.18 -33.81
N LEU A 900 -23.03 -6.40 -32.76
CA LEU A 900 -22.01 -5.86 -31.85
C LEU A 900 -22.21 -6.31 -30.39
N GLU A 901 -22.93 -7.42 -30.16
CA GLU A 901 -23.01 -8.00 -28.81
C GLU A 901 -21.65 -8.63 -28.43
N PRO A 902 -21.13 -8.35 -27.22
CA PRO A 902 -19.92 -8.96 -26.74
C PRO A 902 -20.08 -10.49 -26.62
N PRO A 903 -19.04 -11.28 -26.94
CA PRO A 903 -19.09 -12.74 -26.80
C PRO A 903 -19.48 -13.15 -25.38
N ALA A 904 -20.22 -14.26 -25.23
CA ALA A 904 -20.74 -14.76 -23.95
C ALA A 904 -19.65 -14.97 -22.87
N LEU A 905 -18.39 -15.17 -23.25
CA LEU A 905 -17.23 -15.31 -22.34
C LEU A 905 -16.75 -13.96 -21.74
N THR A 906 -17.22 -12.84 -22.24
CA THR A 906 -16.77 -11.51 -21.82
C THR A 906 -17.24 -11.18 -20.40
N GLU A 907 -18.47 -11.54 -20.04
CA GLU A 907 -19.05 -11.23 -18.73
C GLU A 907 -18.37 -11.96 -17.55
N PRO A 908 -18.10 -13.29 -17.57
CA PRO A 908 -17.38 -13.93 -16.49
C PRO A 908 -15.94 -13.43 -16.36
N LEU A 909 -15.25 -13.16 -17.47
CA LEU A 909 -13.91 -12.60 -17.44
C LEU A 909 -13.89 -11.19 -16.84
N ARG A 910 -14.85 -10.35 -17.26
CA ARG A 910 -15.08 -9.01 -16.68
C ARG A 910 -15.26 -9.07 -15.18
N SER A 911 -16.13 -9.97 -14.69
CA SER A 911 -16.42 -10.12 -13.26
C SER A 911 -15.19 -10.52 -12.45
N ILE A 912 -14.37 -11.45 -12.96
CA ILE A 912 -13.13 -11.89 -12.31
C ILE A 912 -12.12 -10.73 -12.24
N ILE A 913 -11.91 -10.01 -13.33
CA ILE A 913 -10.97 -8.88 -13.40
C ILE A 913 -11.38 -7.79 -12.42
N ILE A 914 -12.64 -7.32 -12.49
CA ILE A 914 -13.15 -6.25 -11.63
C ILE A 914 -13.11 -6.65 -10.15
N SER A 915 -13.52 -7.90 -9.82
CA SER A 915 -13.49 -8.40 -8.45
C SER A 915 -12.07 -8.46 -7.90
N THR A 916 -11.10 -8.88 -8.70
CA THR A 916 -9.69 -8.94 -8.30
C THR A 916 -9.11 -7.54 -8.09
N GLN A 917 -9.36 -6.62 -9.00
CA GLN A 917 -8.94 -5.22 -8.89
C GLN A 917 -9.56 -4.54 -7.66
N ALA A 918 -10.86 -4.70 -7.46
CA ALA A 918 -11.59 -4.14 -6.31
C ALA A 918 -11.06 -4.71 -4.98
N LEU A 919 -10.81 -6.02 -4.91
CA LEU A 919 -10.28 -6.66 -3.70
C LEU A 919 -8.89 -6.12 -3.35
N VAL A 920 -7.97 -6.05 -4.33
CA VAL A 920 -6.60 -5.58 -4.08
C VAL A 920 -6.59 -4.10 -3.68
N LEU A 921 -7.37 -3.26 -4.37
CA LEU A 921 -7.50 -1.85 -4.02
C LEU A 921 -8.11 -1.68 -2.62
N PHE A 922 -9.18 -2.40 -2.32
CA PHE A 922 -9.83 -2.37 -1.01
C PHE A 922 -8.88 -2.76 0.12
N LEU A 923 -8.12 -3.86 -0.04
CA LEU A 923 -7.11 -4.29 0.94
C LEU A 923 -6.00 -3.26 1.09
N THR A 924 -5.59 -2.62 0.00
CA THR A 924 -4.56 -1.58 0.03
C THR A 924 -5.07 -0.32 0.75
N VAL A 925 -6.32 0.09 0.49
CA VAL A 925 -6.98 1.21 1.20
C VAL A 925 -7.10 0.89 2.69
N LEU A 926 -7.55 -0.32 3.07
CA LEU A 926 -7.59 -0.73 4.48
C LEU A 926 -6.21 -0.63 5.14
N LEU A 927 -5.17 -1.03 4.41
CA LEU A 927 -3.81 -0.93 4.91
C LEU A 927 -3.31 0.52 4.97
N ALA A 928 -3.79 1.42 4.10
CA ALA A 928 -3.45 2.84 4.09
C ALA A 928 -4.09 3.63 5.25
N LEU A 929 -5.26 3.23 5.76
CA LEU A 929 -5.95 3.93 6.85
C LEU A 929 -5.03 4.11 8.09
N PRO A 930 -5.01 5.26 8.76
CA PRO A 930 -4.10 5.53 9.88
C PRO A 930 -4.56 4.90 11.21
N THR A 931 -5.15 3.70 11.18
CA THR A 931 -5.71 3.01 12.35
C THR A 931 -4.71 2.23 13.18
N GLY A 932 -3.51 1.97 12.67
CA GLY A 932 -2.53 1.04 13.25
C GLY A 932 -1.33 1.67 13.95
N ALA A 933 -1.24 3.00 14.07
CA ALA A 933 -0.11 3.68 14.70
C ALA A 933 0.18 3.18 16.12
N LEU A 934 -0.86 2.85 16.89
CA LEU A 934 -0.75 2.28 18.24
C LEU A 934 -0.25 0.82 18.25
N ALA A 935 -0.47 0.07 17.18
CA ALA A 935 -0.01 -1.31 17.07
C ALA A 935 1.45 -1.39 16.58
N GLU A 936 1.90 -0.42 15.79
CA GLU A 936 3.27 -0.28 15.33
C GLU A 936 4.20 0.27 16.42
N ALA A 937 3.68 1.01 17.38
CA ALA A 937 4.40 1.57 18.55
C ALA A 937 4.57 0.60 19.73
N ARG A 938 4.21 -0.69 19.59
CA ARG A 938 4.54 -1.67 20.62
C ARG A 938 6.06 -1.82 20.72
N PRO A 939 6.60 -1.90 21.96
CA PRO A 939 8.03 -1.96 22.14
C PRO A 939 8.62 -3.14 21.37
N ARG A 940 9.57 -2.87 20.49
CA ARG A 940 10.63 -3.81 20.26
C ARG A 940 11.29 -4.01 21.60
N ARG A 941 11.46 -5.24 22.04
CA ARG A 941 12.40 -5.56 23.10
C ARG A 941 13.74 -4.95 22.63
N GLU A 942 14.13 -3.86 23.23
CA GLU A 942 15.44 -3.25 23.01
C GLU A 942 16.45 -4.27 23.51
N ILE A 943 17.29 -4.77 22.62
CA ILE A 943 18.45 -5.55 23.01
C ILE A 943 19.48 -4.50 23.41
N PRO A 944 19.92 -4.45 24.68
CA PRO A 944 21.02 -3.55 25.06
C PRO A 944 22.24 -3.91 24.21
N GLY A 945 22.82 -2.95 23.50
CA GLY A 945 24.03 -3.12 22.71
C GLY A 945 23.87 -3.02 21.18
N LEU A 946 22.68 -2.77 20.64
CA LEU A 946 22.46 -2.52 19.21
C LEU A 946 22.09 -1.06 18.87
N GLU A 947 22.31 -0.13 19.81
CA GLU A 947 22.03 1.29 19.60
C GLU A 947 23.11 2.04 18.80
N GLU A 948 24.30 1.48 18.60
CA GLU A 948 25.43 2.26 18.04
C GLU A 948 25.41 2.42 16.51
N ASP A 949 24.56 1.71 15.74
CA ASP A 949 24.61 1.77 14.28
C ASP A 949 23.51 2.61 13.59
N PHE A 950 22.67 3.36 14.33
CA PHE A 950 21.55 4.12 13.76
C PHE A 950 21.48 5.60 14.14
N GLU A 951 22.43 6.14 14.90
CA GLU A 951 22.53 7.59 15.15
C GLU A 951 22.99 8.39 13.91
N ASP A 952 23.54 7.75 12.88
CA ASP A 952 23.97 8.43 11.65
C ASP A 952 22.83 8.98 10.76
N PHE A 953 21.55 8.77 11.12
CA PHE A 953 20.42 9.36 10.43
C PHE A 953 19.57 10.34 11.27
N ALA A 954 19.97 10.61 12.51
CA ALA A 954 19.41 11.72 13.29
C ALA A 954 20.27 12.98 13.08
N PRO A 955 19.68 14.17 12.96
CA PRO A 955 20.47 15.39 12.92
C PRO A 955 21.18 15.57 14.28
N VAL A 956 22.50 15.57 14.23
CA VAL A 956 23.37 15.98 15.35
C VAL A 956 23.20 17.49 15.53
N ASP A 957 22.24 17.90 16.33
CA ASP A 957 22.12 19.29 16.82
C ASP A 957 21.37 19.34 18.17
N ALA A 958 21.76 18.46 19.10
CA ALA A 958 21.24 18.49 20.48
C ALA A 958 22.35 18.20 21.53
N LEU A 959 23.58 18.66 21.28
CA LEU A 959 24.63 18.76 22.31
C LEU A 959 25.37 20.09 22.07
N GLY A 960 24.91 21.11 22.76
CA GLY A 960 25.50 22.45 22.81
C GLY A 960 24.64 23.32 23.70
N GLY A 961 24.47 22.92 24.91
CA GLY A 961 24.05 23.79 25.99
C GLY A 961 25.30 24.35 26.67
N ASP A 962 25.74 25.52 26.27
CA ASP A 962 26.63 26.32 27.09
C ASP A 962 25.79 27.00 28.19
N ASP A 963 26.03 26.56 29.42
CA ASP A 963 25.70 27.28 30.63
C ASP A 963 26.54 28.57 30.66
N ASP A 964 25.93 29.72 30.45
CA ASP A 964 26.41 31.00 30.89
C ASP A 964 25.21 31.77 31.49
N GLU A 965 25.03 31.60 32.79
CA GLU A 965 24.32 32.58 33.64
C GLU A 965 25.17 33.85 33.75
N PRO A 966 24.63 35.01 33.52
CA PRO A 966 25.21 36.25 34.08
C PRO A 966 24.57 36.53 35.45
N GLN A 967 25.40 36.47 36.48
CA GLN A 967 25.14 37.20 37.73
C GLN A 967 25.17 38.70 37.40
N ASN A 968 24.04 39.36 37.53
CA ASN A 968 23.76 40.57 38.31
C ASN A 968 22.34 41.06 38.05
#